data_e4acc029b9469f1a59d187ccbe1053fe
#
_entry.id   e4acc029b9469f1a59d187ccbe1053fe
#
_cell.length_a   1.000
_cell.length_b   1.000
_cell.length_c   1.000
_cell.angle_alpha   90.00
_cell.angle_beta   90.00
_cell.angle_gamma   90.00
#
_symmetry.space_group_name_H-M   'P 1'
#
loop_
_entity.id
_entity.type
_entity.pdbx_description
1 polymer ?
#
loop_
_entity_poly.entity_id
_entity_poly.type
_entity_poly.pdbx_seq_one_letter_code
_entity_poly.pdbx_strand_id
1 'polypeptide(L)'
;MFLLGGVLVSLVAKADDNPRTFILLDKGWGYRPVSDTGLKSSMKQVTVPHTWNANYIPGTRSYNREMMVYRRDLEITPDMKDKRLFLYFEGVNSSATVLVNNKSVGSHKGGYTAFCMEVTDYAKQGINKLEVWVTNAYNPEILPISGDFNIYGGIHRPCHLLVTEQDCISPLFYASPGVFIHQDKVSEKQAQITVETMFSLRGKKQGLKVRTTVEDAKGNIISQNIEQNITNENVKQPFVIDHPVLWNAKQNPHLYKVIVELLDNGKVIDRVEQRTGLRYFSVDTDKGFFLNGKYLDLYGFCLHEEVEGKGSALSAEDHERDMELVKESGATSLRLVHYPHSESIYHLSDENGIVLWTEIPMVGPGGYDFCGFINTDGLKEHARQVLKELVYQKYNHPSICFWGIFNEIRTNYDNAEPFARELHELYKEIDPSRLTALASCDDPKFYQNCSDLMAWNKYIGWYGSRNAPETAGNFFDKAKAASDGKPVAISEYGGGANVEHHFSMKENDVKPSGQFHPEEGQTYIHEGNWSAFAQRPYMWAKYIWVFADFQSAIRNEGGKPGINDKGLVTYDRKIKKDAFYFYKANWSTEPMIYITSRRFTKRPEASVQVKVYSNLRENTLYVNGKKIGKQKSDSLHRVVWQNVTLSKGENRIRVEGKSKAGVIEDTCVWYLK
;
A
#
# COMPACT_ATOMS: atom_id res chain seq x y z
N MET A 1 8.38 -7.55 -35.75
CA MET A 1 9.14 -6.31 -35.62
C MET A 1 8.14 -5.16 -35.66
N PHE A 2 7.50 -4.91 -34.51
CA PHE A 2 6.62 -3.74 -34.32
C PHE A 2 7.22 -2.97 -33.13
N LEU A 3 7.77 -1.83 -33.45
CA LEU A 3 8.24 -0.82 -32.51
C LEU A 3 6.99 -0.17 -31.88
N LEU A 4 6.70 -0.50 -30.65
CA LEU A 4 5.83 0.29 -29.79
C LEU A 4 6.70 1.40 -29.18
N GLY A 5 6.59 2.59 -29.75
CA GLY A 5 7.10 3.80 -29.17
C GLY A 5 6.36 4.09 -27.87
N GLY A 6 7.02 3.83 -26.73
CA GLY A 6 6.59 4.31 -25.45
C GLY A 6 6.61 5.84 -25.46
N VAL A 7 5.44 6.46 -25.43
CA VAL A 7 5.31 7.89 -25.15
C VAL A 7 5.60 8.03 -23.64
N LEU A 8 6.84 8.42 -23.34
CA LEU A 8 7.15 9.07 -22.07
C LEU A 8 6.30 10.36 -22.04
N VAL A 9 5.15 10.28 -21.39
CA VAL A 9 4.46 11.48 -20.93
C VAL A 9 5.23 11.97 -19.71
N SER A 10 6.34 12.65 -19.96
CA SER A 10 6.81 13.64 -19.01
C SER A 10 5.66 14.64 -18.89
N LEU A 11 4.99 14.63 -17.76
CA LEU A 11 4.15 15.74 -17.32
C LEU A 11 5.07 16.96 -17.10
N VAL A 12 5.56 17.53 -18.19
CA VAL A 12 5.90 18.92 -18.23
C VAL A 12 4.53 19.61 -18.29
N ALA A 13 3.98 19.92 -17.13
CA ALA A 13 2.92 20.88 -17.01
C ALA A 13 3.37 22.11 -17.83
N LYS A 14 2.54 22.56 -18.76
CA LYS A 14 2.72 23.87 -19.38
C LYS A 14 2.89 24.88 -18.25
N ALA A 15 4.06 25.49 -18.18
CA ALA A 15 4.51 26.37 -17.10
C ALA A 15 3.86 27.77 -17.18
N ASP A 16 2.61 27.92 -17.64
CA ASP A 16 2.16 29.28 -17.95
C ASP A 16 0.97 29.81 -17.13
N ASP A 17 0.28 29.05 -16.28
CA ASP A 17 -0.87 29.61 -15.58
C ASP A 17 -1.10 29.11 -14.12
N ASN A 18 -0.22 28.31 -13.52
CA ASN A 18 -0.39 27.92 -12.13
C ASN A 18 0.48 28.80 -11.20
N PRO A 19 -0.13 29.70 -10.41
CA PRO A 19 0.63 30.57 -9.50
C PRO A 19 1.33 29.81 -8.36
N ARG A 20 0.95 28.53 -8.13
CA ARG A 20 1.62 27.63 -7.19
C ARG A 20 2.67 26.80 -7.93
N THR A 21 3.89 26.74 -7.40
CA THR A 21 4.99 25.97 -7.98
C THR A 21 5.53 24.95 -7.00
N PHE A 22 5.63 23.67 -7.43
CA PHE A 22 6.33 22.60 -6.72
C PHE A 22 7.68 22.36 -7.40
N ILE A 23 8.78 22.59 -6.69
CA ILE A 23 10.13 22.35 -7.16
C ILE A 23 10.66 21.12 -6.47
N LEU A 24 10.91 20.04 -7.21
CA LEU A 24 11.44 18.80 -6.68
C LEU A 24 12.87 19.00 -6.16
N LEU A 25 13.11 18.59 -4.93
CA LEU A 25 14.40 18.67 -4.27
C LEU A 25 15.06 17.29 -4.16
N ASP A 26 15.22 16.59 -5.28
CA ASP A 26 15.73 15.21 -5.33
C ASP A 26 17.26 15.13 -5.30
N LYS A 27 17.98 16.09 -5.90
CA LYS A 27 19.43 16.09 -6.10
C LYS A 27 20.16 17.07 -5.17
N GLY A 28 21.48 16.93 -5.13
CA GLY A 28 22.33 17.84 -4.37
C GLY A 28 22.35 17.59 -2.86
N TRP A 29 21.87 16.45 -2.42
CA TRP A 29 21.91 16.06 -1.02
C TRP A 29 23.22 15.34 -0.68
N GLY A 30 23.82 15.73 0.45
CA GLY A 30 24.82 14.94 1.13
C GLY A 30 24.29 14.50 2.50
N TYR A 31 24.72 13.33 3.00
CA TYR A 31 24.38 12.88 4.35
C TYR A 31 25.57 12.27 5.07
N ARG A 32 25.51 12.25 6.41
CA ARG A 32 26.47 11.58 7.29
C ARG A 32 25.87 11.35 8.68
N PRO A 33 26.45 10.43 9.49
CA PRO A 33 26.12 10.33 10.91
C PRO A 33 26.38 11.63 11.65
N VAL A 34 25.50 11.97 12.60
CA VAL A 34 25.72 13.14 13.49
C VAL A 34 26.90 12.89 14.45
N SER A 35 27.10 11.62 14.84
CA SER A 35 28.20 11.17 15.68
C SER A 35 29.60 11.36 15.04
N ASP A 36 29.67 11.50 13.73
CA ASP A 36 30.91 11.73 13.00
C ASP A 36 31.29 13.21 13.04
N THR A 37 31.99 13.60 14.10
CA THR A 37 32.47 14.99 14.37
C THR A 37 33.83 15.29 13.78
N GLY A 38 34.45 14.35 13.04
CA GLY A 38 35.78 14.53 12.46
C GLY A 38 35.82 15.68 11.45
N LEU A 39 36.83 16.55 11.55
CA LEU A 39 37.06 17.69 10.63
C LEU A 39 37.25 17.31 9.18
N LYS A 40 37.42 16.00 8.87
CA LYS A 40 37.60 15.42 7.51
C LYS A 40 36.47 14.52 7.05
N SER A 41 35.34 14.38 7.80
CA SER A 41 34.26 13.52 7.34
C SER A 41 33.48 14.20 6.21
N SER A 42 33.71 13.71 5.00
CA SER A 42 32.97 14.15 3.82
C SER A 42 31.54 13.59 3.86
N MET A 43 30.57 14.41 3.51
CA MET A 43 29.21 13.93 3.31
C MET A 43 29.13 13.01 2.09
N LYS A 44 28.47 11.88 2.22
CA LYS A 44 28.15 11.01 1.08
C LYS A 44 27.05 11.67 0.24
N GLN A 45 27.28 11.75 -1.08
CA GLN A 45 26.30 12.33 -1.99
C GLN A 45 25.19 11.30 -2.29
N VAL A 46 23.95 11.76 -2.28
CA VAL A 46 22.75 10.93 -2.53
C VAL A 46 21.68 11.71 -3.31
N THR A 47 20.78 10.95 -3.92
CA THR A 47 19.52 11.45 -4.46
C THR A 47 18.38 11.01 -3.52
N VAL A 48 17.42 11.86 -3.28
CA VAL A 48 16.21 11.57 -2.51
C VAL A 48 15.11 11.13 -3.51
N PRO A 49 14.34 10.07 -3.23
CA PRO A 49 14.23 9.29 -1.98
C PRO A 49 15.49 8.49 -1.63
N HIS A 50 15.85 8.47 -0.35
CA HIS A 50 17.03 7.79 0.15
C HIS A 50 16.81 7.20 1.55
N THR A 51 17.33 5.98 1.76
CA THR A 51 17.52 5.40 3.09
C THR A 51 18.93 4.89 3.25
N TRP A 52 19.55 5.13 4.42
CA TRP A 52 20.87 4.56 4.72
C TRP A 52 20.82 3.06 5.04
N ASN A 53 19.63 2.51 5.20
CA ASN A 53 19.40 1.09 5.46
C ASN A 53 19.16 0.24 4.19
N ALA A 54 19.22 0.83 2.99
CA ALA A 54 18.93 0.13 1.72
C ALA A 54 19.81 -1.12 1.51
N ASN A 55 21.07 -1.06 1.96
CA ASN A 55 22.05 -2.14 1.84
C ASN A 55 22.22 -2.91 3.16
N TYR A 56 21.15 -3.07 3.94
CA TYR A 56 21.19 -3.92 5.12
C TYR A 56 21.63 -5.34 4.74
N ILE A 57 22.63 -5.86 5.46
CA ILE A 57 23.12 -7.23 5.26
C ILE A 57 22.26 -8.18 6.07
N PRO A 58 21.46 -9.07 5.43
CA PRO A 58 20.64 -10.05 6.12
C PRO A 58 21.46 -10.94 7.06
N GLY A 59 20.87 -11.29 8.22
CA GLY A 59 21.47 -12.21 9.19
C GLY A 59 22.20 -11.56 10.36
N THR A 60 22.35 -10.25 10.38
CA THR A 60 22.97 -9.54 11.53
C THR A 60 22.01 -9.31 12.70
N ARG A 61 20.72 -9.59 12.54
CA ARG A 61 19.61 -9.29 13.49
C ARG A 61 19.53 -7.83 13.93
N SER A 62 20.32 -6.97 13.33
CA SER A 62 20.35 -5.53 13.60
C SER A 62 20.68 -4.78 12.33
N TYR A 63 20.15 -3.60 12.21
CA TYR A 63 20.47 -2.63 11.17
C TYR A 63 20.70 -1.27 11.84
N ASN A 64 21.37 -0.37 11.11
CA ASN A 64 21.79 0.90 11.69
C ASN A 64 20.58 1.78 12.01
N ARG A 65 20.40 2.06 13.31
CA ARG A 65 19.35 2.95 13.84
C ARG A 65 20.01 4.07 14.61
N GLU A 66 20.30 5.16 13.92
CA GLU A 66 21.03 6.30 14.46
C GLU A 66 20.50 7.64 13.93
N MET A 67 21.14 8.71 14.30
CA MET A 67 20.84 10.06 13.81
C MET A 67 21.79 10.44 12.68
N MET A 68 21.20 10.82 11.53
CA MET A 68 21.90 11.33 10.37
C MET A 68 21.57 12.81 10.14
N VAL A 69 22.49 13.54 9.55
CA VAL A 69 22.23 14.88 9.02
C VAL A 69 22.30 14.83 7.50
N TYR A 70 21.23 15.28 6.85
CA TYR A 70 21.15 15.56 5.42
C TYR A 70 21.38 17.05 5.19
N ARG A 71 22.14 17.42 4.15
CA ARG A 71 22.42 18.82 3.78
C ARG A 71 22.32 19.00 2.28
N ARG A 72 21.80 20.17 1.89
CA ARG A 72 21.88 20.67 0.53
C ARG A 72 21.84 22.19 0.51
N ASP A 73 22.26 22.76 -0.61
CA ASP A 73 21.99 24.15 -0.92
C ASP A 73 20.54 24.28 -1.41
N LEU A 74 19.85 25.31 -0.92
CA LEU A 74 18.52 25.71 -1.32
C LEU A 74 18.60 27.08 -1.96
N GLU A 75 18.43 27.13 -3.28
CA GLU A 75 18.45 28.37 -4.01
C GLU A 75 17.07 29.02 -4.00
N ILE A 76 17.01 30.31 -3.61
CA ILE A 76 15.81 31.15 -3.70
C ILE A 76 16.07 32.19 -4.79
N THR A 77 15.40 32.03 -5.92
CA THR A 77 15.56 32.85 -7.10
C THR A 77 14.84 34.21 -6.96
N PRO A 78 15.19 35.25 -7.76
CA PRO A 78 14.57 36.55 -7.64
C PRO A 78 13.06 36.60 -7.85
N ASP A 79 12.49 35.69 -8.65
CA ASP A 79 11.05 35.56 -8.92
C ASP A 79 10.26 35.01 -7.72
N MET A 80 10.96 34.39 -6.75
CA MET A 80 10.37 33.95 -5.48
C MET A 80 10.33 35.08 -4.43
N LYS A 81 10.82 36.26 -4.77
CA LYS A 81 10.74 37.41 -3.86
C LYS A 81 9.26 37.74 -3.58
N ASP A 82 8.99 38.08 -2.32
CA ASP A 82 7.64 38.39 -1.82
C ASP A 82 6.63 37.23 -1.92
N LYS A 83 7.10 36.01 -2.20
CA LYS A 83 6.32 34.77 -2.13
C LYS A 83 6.44 34.09 -0.79
N ARG A 84 5.54 33.16 -0.52
CA ARG A 84 5.68 32.22 0.62
C ARG A 84 6.42 30.98 0.15
N LEU A 85 7.27 30.47 1.01
CA LEU A 85 8.13 29.32 0.76
C LEU A 85 7.86 28.24 1.80
N PHE A 86 7.58 27.04 1.31
CA PHE A 86 7.31 25.89 2.18
C PHE A 86 8.20 24.72 1.76
N LEU A 87 8.75 24.02 2.75
CA LEU A 87 9.38 22.73 2.55
C LEU A 87 8.31 21.65 2.79
N TYR A 88 8.01 20.89 1.77
CA TYR A 88 7.05 19.79 1.80
C TYR A 88 7.80 18.46 1.68
N PHE A 89 7.71 17.61 2.70
CA PHE A 89 8.29 16.29 2.74
C PHE A 89 7.18 15.24 2.73
N GLU A 90 7.21 14.32 1.78
CA GLU A 90 6.22 13.24 1.70
C GLU A 90 6.45 12.12 2.73
N GLY A 91 7.68 12.01 3.26
CA GLY A 91 8.01 11.07 4.33
C GLY A 91 9.49 11.12 4.74
N VAL A 92 9.73 11.26 6.05
CA VAL A 92 11.08 11.24 6.66
C VAL A 92 11.04 10.40 7.93
N ASN A 93 11.69 9.27 7.95
CA ASN A 93 11.49 8.26 8.99
C ASN A 93 12.68 8.17 9.99
N SER A 94 12.43 8.17 11.31
CA SER A 94 11.11 8.18 12.01
C SER A 94 10.78 9.56 12.54
N SER A 95 11.76 10.44 12.73
CA SER A 95 11.56 11.83 13.08
C SER A 95 12.58 12.74 12.39
N ALA A 96 12.18 13.97 12.15
CA ALA A 96 12.97 14.96 11.46
C ALA A 96 12.98 16.29 12.21
N THR A 97 14.12 16.99 12.18
CA THR A 97 14.23 18.41 12.54
C THR A 97 14.83 19.16 11.36
N VAL A 98 14.14 20.19 10.89
CA VAL A 98 14.51 20.98 9.72
C VAL A 98 15.14 22.30 10.16
N LEU A 99 16.30 22.62 9.58
CA LEU A 99 17.01 23.89 9.80
C LEU A 99 17.26 24.57 8.47
N VAL A 100 17.06 25.89 8.43
CA VAL A 100 17.45 26.77 7.32
C VAL A 100 18.42 27.83 7.87
N ASN A 101 19.59 27.94 7.24
CA ASN A 101 20.66 28.88 7.67
C ASN A 101 21.01 28.75 9.17
N ASN A 102 21.13 27.53 9.67
CA ASN A 102 21.37 27.13 11.06
C ASN A 102 20.28 27.55 12.06
N LYS A 103 19.11 27.98 11.61
CA LYS A 103 17.95 28.25 12.47
C LYS A 103 16.96 27.10 12.36
N SER A 104 16.51 26.57 13.49
CA SER A 104 15.49 25.54 13.53
C SER A 104 14.15 26.11 13.05
N VAL A 105 13.56 25.46 12.04
CA VAL A 105 12.23 25.78 11.51
C VAL A 105 11.17 25.01 12.30
N GLY A 106 11.44 23.73 12.57
CA GLY A 106 10.51 22.85 13.29
C GLY A 106 10.94 21.39 13.25
N SER A 107 10.14 20.55 13.87
CA SER A 107 10.33 19.10 13.92
C SER A 107 9.03 18.38 13.63
N HIS A 108 9.13 17.17 13.08
CA HIS A 108 8.02 16.26 12.84
C HIS A 108 8.34 14.87 13.39
N LYS A 109 7.36 14.22 14.03
CA LYS A 109 7.41 12.83 14.49
C LYS A 109 6.51 11.99 13.59
N GLY A 110 6.96 10.77 13.25
CA GLY A 110 6.29 9.88 12.32
C GLY A 110 6.92 9.88 10.94
N GLY A 111 7.17 8.69 10.41
CA GLY A 111 7.94 8.53 9.18
C GLY A 111 7.12 8.38 7.91
N TYR A 112 5.84 8.08 8.03
CA TYR A 112 5.03 7.56 6.92
C TYR A 112 3.91 8.51 6.46
N THR A 113 3.82 9.69 7.07
CA THR A 113 2.93 10.78 6.67
C THR A 113 3.74 11.98 6.19
N ALA A 114 3.15 12.79 5.34
CA ALA A 114 3.76 14.02 4.88
C ALA A 114 3.73 15.11 5.97
N PHE A 115 4.68 16.04 5.89
CA PHE A 115 4.66 17.26 6.68
C PHE A 115 5.13 18.47 5.87
N CYS A 116 4.62 19.63 6.23
CA CYS A 116 4.91 20.90 5.57
C CYS A 116 5.32 21.95 6.57
N MET A 117 6.42 22.64 6.29
CA MET A 117 6.97 23.71 7.14
C MET A 117 7.20 24.98 6.34
N GLU A 118 6.66 26.09 6.80
CA GLU A 118 6.93 27.39 6.19
C GLU A 118 8.33 27.89 6.52
N VAL A 119 9.10 28.25 5.49
CA VAL A 119 10.48 28.71 5.58
C VAL A 119 10.69 30.14 5.11
N THR A 120 9.62 30.87 4.79
CA THR A 120 9.65 32.24 4.27
C THR A 120 10.54 33.17 5.09
N ASP A 121 10.40 33.15 6.43
CA ASP A 121 11.15 34.07 7.33
C ASP A 121 12.55 33.54 7.66
N TYR A 122 12.92 32.35 7.21
CA TYR A 122 14.23 31.71 7.45
C TYR A 122 15.14 31.77 6.22
N ALA A 123 14.54 31.81 5.03
CA ALA A 123 15.24 31.86 3.76
C ALA A 123 15.52 33.30 3.31
N LYS A 124 16.57 33.50 2.54
CA LYS A 124 16.93 34.76 1.90
C LYS A 124 17.15 34.53 0.40
N GLN A 125 17.07 35.56 -0.41
CA GLN A 125 17.40 35.47 -1.83
C GLN A 125 18.83 34.95 -2.03
N GLY A 126 19.01 34.07 -3.03
CA GLY A 126 20.26 33.36 -3.31
C GLY A 126 20.35 32.04 -2.58
N ILE A 127 21.57 31.61 -2.31
CA ILE A 127 21.85 30.29 -1.71
C ILE A 127 21.61 30.31 -0.21
N ASN A 128 20.83 29.34 0.27
CA ASN A 128 20.55 29.06 1.66
C ASN A 128 21.04 27.65 1.99
N LYS A 129 21.43 27.43 3.24
CA LYS A 129 21.82 26.12 3.73
C LYS A 129 20.61 25.41 4.32
N LEU A 130 20.17 24.32 3.72
CA LEU A 130 19.12 23.44 4.24
C LEU A 130 19.75 22.24 4.92
N GLU A 131 19.39 22.00 6.18
CA GLU A 131 19.74 20.78 6.92
C GLU A 131 18.49 20.08 7.43
N VAL A 132 18.50 18.75 7.33
CA VAL A 132 17.45 17.90 7.90
C VAL A 132 18.14 16.85 8.77
N TRP A 133 17.88 16.90 10.06
CA TRP A 133 18.39 15.94 11.03
C TRP A 133 17.34 14.84 11.18
N VAL A 134 17.72 13.61 10.85
CA VAL A 134 16.81 12.47 10.75
C VAL A 134 17.27 11.35 11.66
N THR A 135 16.37 10.77 12.44
CA THR A 135 16.68 9.57 13.23
C THR A 135 15.59 8.52 13.11
N ASN A 136 16.01 7.25 12.99
CA ASN A 136 15.15 6.07 13.16
C ASN A 136 15.47 5.31 14.45
N ALA A 137 16.16 5.93 15.39
CA ALA A 137 16.41 5.35 16.71
C ALA A 137 15.08 4.99 17.40
N TYR A 138 15.10 3.89 18.17
CA TYR A 138 13.92 3.47 18.91
C TYR A 138 13.46 4.58 19.87
N ASN A 139 12.17 4.87 19.78
CA ASN A 139 11.49 5.77 20.69
C ASN A 139 10.08 5.20 20.98
N PRO A 140 9.75 4.87 22.24
CA PRO A 140 8.47 4.26 22.58
C PRO A 140 7.26 5.18 22.40
N GLU A 141 7.48 6.47 22.11
CA GLU A 141 6.42 7.43 21.82
C GLU A 141 6.27 7.74 20.33
N ILE A 142 6.98 7.03 19.45
CA ILE A 142 6.89 7.21 17.98
C ILE A 142 6.53 5.90 17.32
N LEU A 143 5.35 5.81 16.74
CA LEU A 143 4.88 4.65 15.99
C LEU A 143 5.65 4.47 14.65
N PRO A 144 5.93 3.22 14.24
CA PRO A 144 5.67 1.97 14.95
C PRO A 144 6.73 1.70 16.02
N ILE A 145 6.32 1.25 17.19
CA ILE A 145 7.27 0.82 18.26
C ILE A 145 7.64 -0.65 18.13
N SER A 146 6.83 -1.42 17.42
CA SER A 146 6.97 -2.85 17.19
C SER A 146 6.70 -3.16 15.71
N GLY A 147 7.02 -4.38 15.27
CA GLY A 147 6.72 -4.84 13.92
C GLY A 147 7.72 -5.87 13.39
N ASP A 148 7.23 -6.78 12.53
CA ASP A 148 8.03 -7.80 11.85
C ASP A 148 8.55 -7.26 10.50
N PHE A 149 9.12 -6.06 10.51
CA PHE A 149 9.70 -5.38 9.34
C PHE A 149 10.76 -4.37 9.77
N ASN A 150 11.60 -3.91 8.83
CA ASN A 150 12.62 -2.92 9.13
C ASN A 150 12.04 -1.50 9.14
N ILE A 151 12.42 -0.71 10.13
CA ILE A 151 12.10 0.73 10.20
C ILE A 151 13.25 1.49 9.56
N TYR A 152 13.14 1.71 8.25
CA TYR A 152 14.17 2.35 7.43
C TYR A 152 14.31 3.81 7.76
N GLY A 153 15.53 4.29 8.05
CA GLY A 153 15.78 5.69 8.30
C GLY A 153 16.14 6.47 7.04
N GLY A 154 15.65 7.71 6.93
CA GLY A 154 16.03 8.60 5.82
C GLY A 154 14.91 9.53 5.35
N ILE A 155 15.27 10.38 4.40
CA ILE A 155 14.27 11.09 3.57
C ILE A 155 13.85 10.10 2.48
N HIS A 156 12.92 9.21 2.82
CA HIS A 156 12.62 8.01 2.03
C HIS A 156 11.49 8.21 1.02
N ARG A 157 10.91 9.40 0.97
CA ARG A 157 9.95 9.85 -0.05
C ARG A 157 10.34 11.21 -0.60
N PRO A 158 9.73 11.69 -1.69
CA PRO A 158 10.06 12.98 -2.30
C PRO A 158 10.02 14.16 -1.33
N CYS A 159 10.82 15.18 -1.64
CA CYS A 159 10.84 16.45 -0.95
C CYS A 159 10.75 17.59 -1.96
N HIS A 160 9.94 18.62 -1.68
CA HIS A 160 9.66 19.73 -2.58
C HIS A 160 9.85 21.10 -1.88
N LEU A 161 10.27 22.10 -2.64
CA LEU A 161 10.02 23.49 -2.29
C LEU A 161 8.72 23.92 -2.96
N LEU A 162 7.71 24.24 -2.16
CA LEU A 162 6.45 24.81 -2.61
C LEU A 162 6.53 26.33 -2.49
N VAL A 163 6.20 27.01 -3.59
CA VAL A 163 6.18 28.49 -3.68
C VAL A 163 4.76 28.93 -3.98
N THR A 164 4.22 29.87 -3.18
CA THR A 164 2.87 30.42 -3.36
C THR A 164 2.85 31.93 -3.21
N GLU A 165 1.74 32.57 -3.56
CA GLU A 165 1.45 33.93 -3.16
C GLU A 165 1.26 34.05 -1.64
N GLN A 166 1.11 35.29 -1.12
CA GLN A 166 0.93 35.58 0.31
C GLN A 166 -0.36 34.95 0.87
N ASP A 167 -1.41 34.89 0.06
CA ASP A 167 -2.66 34.22 0.34
C ASP A 167 -2.73 32.98 -0.54
N CYS A 168 -2.99 31.81 0.05
CA CYS A 168 -3.00 30.54 -0.66
C CYS A 168 -3.97 29.53 -0.05
N ILE A 169 -4.31 28.48 -0.80
CA ILE A 169 -4.93 27.27 -0.29
C ILE A 169 -3.90 26.59 0.62
N SER A 170 -4.28 26.27 1.84
CA SER A 170 -3.34 25.92 2.89
C SER A 170 -2.59 24.60 2.67
N PRO A 171 -1.25 24.63 2.54
CA PRO A 171 -0.45 23.41 2.59
C PRO A 171 -0.10 23.00 4.03
N LEU A 172 -0.46 23.84 5.02
CA LEU A 172 -0.08 23.64 6.43
C LEU A 172 -1.11 22.82 7.21
N PHE A 173 -2.33 22.66 6.69
CA PHE A 173 -3.36 21.89 7.35
C PHE A 173 -3.04 20.38 7.19
N TYR A 174 -2.32 19.82 8.15
CA TYR A 174 -1.82 18.43 8.15
C TYR A 174 -1.03 18.03 6.90
N ALA A 175 -0.35 18.98 6.24
CA ALA A 175 0.31 18.79 4.94
C ALA A 175 -0.61 18.16 3.87
N SER A 176 -1.90 18.40 3.98
CA SER A 176 -2.92 17.96 3.03
C SER A 176 -2.99 18.92 1.81
N PRO A 177 -3.72 18.57 0.75
CA PRO A 177 -3.93 19.49 -0.37
C PRO A 177 -4.75 20.75 0.00
N GLY A 178 -5.32 20.81 1.22
CA GLY A 178 -6.18 21.90 1.67
C GLY A 178 -7.55 21.93 1.00
N VAL A 179 -7.90 20.89 0.27
CA VAL A 179 -9.18 20.71 -0.44
C VAL A 179 -9.73 19.34 -0.12
N PHE A 180 -10.96 19.28 0.42
CA PHE A 180 -11.64 18.04 0.80
C PHE A 180 -12.97 17.93 0.08
N ILE A 181 -13.22 16.77 -0.54
CA ILE A 181 -14.42 16.50 -1.34
C ILE A 181 -15.30 15.54 -0.55
N HIS A 182 -16.22 16.09 0.21
CA HIS A 182 -17.19 15.32 0.98
C HIS A 182 -18.26 14.77 0.05
N GLN A 183 -18.51 13.49 0.10
CA GLN A 183 -19.56 12.80 -0.66
C GLN A 183 -20.80 12.67 0.25
N ASP A 184 -21.62 13.71 0.32
CA ASP A 184 -22.74 13.80 1.27
C ASP A 184 -23.82 12.77 0.96
N LYS A 185 -24.14 12.60 -0.33
CA LYS A 185 -25.07 11.59 -0.81
C LYS A 185 -24.74 11.23 -2.26
N VAL A 186 -24.50 9.97 -2.52
CA VAL A 186 -24.18 9.47 -3.87
C VAL A 186 -25.12 8.35 -4.26
N SER A 187 -25.64 8.43 -5.49
CA SER A 187 -26.45 7.39 -6.13
C SER A 187 -26.23 7.44 -7.66
N GLU A 188 -26.74 6.46 -8.40
CA GLU A 188 -26.73 6.47 -9.87
C GLU A 188 -27.54 7.63 -10.48
N LYS A 189 -28.50 8.21 -9.73
CA LYS A 189 -29.34 9.32 -10.19
C LYS A 189 -28.72 10.68 -9.93
N GLN A 190 -28.08 10.84 -8.79
CA GLN A 190 -27.56 12.14 -8.35
C GLN A 190 -26.47 11.94 -7.31
N ALA A 191 -25.44 12.78 -7.37
CA ALA A 191 -24.46 12.96 -6.31
C ALA A 191 -24.55 14.38 -5.75
N GLN A 192 -24.60 14.47 -4.41
CA GLN A 192 -24.45 15.69 -3.65
C GLN A 192 -23.08 15.66 -3.00
N ILE A 193 -22.25 16.65 -3.29
CA ILE A 193 -20.91 16.74 -2.72
C ILE A 193 -20.69 18.15 -2.16
N THR A 194 -19.85 18.26 -1.16
CA THR A 194 -19.39 19.54 -0.60
C THR A 194 -17.87 19.60 -0.77
N VAL A 195 -17.37 20.61 -1.46
CA VAL A 195 -15.94 20.90 -1.53
C VAL A 195 -15.59 21.88 -0.42
N GLU A 196 -14.81 21.41 0.54
CA GLU A 196 -14.28 22.19 1.66
C GLU A 196 -12.85 22.63 1.34
N THR A 197 -12.57 23.92 1.42
CA THR A 197 -11.26 24.48 1.13
C THR A 197 -10.71 25.23 2.33
N MET A 198 -9.49 24.87 2.72
CA MET A 198 -8.73 25.50 3.79
C MET A 198 -7.78 26.54 3.21
N PHE A 199 -7.79 27.76 3.73
CA PHE A 199 -6.90 28.83 3.30
C PHE A 199 -5.87 29.17 4.36
N SER A 200 -4.74 29.72 3.90
CA SER A 200 -3.71 30.32 4.74
C SER A 200 -3.48 31.76 4.24
N LEU A 201 -4.06 32.72 4.96
CA LEU A 201 -4.16 34.11 4.55
C LEU A 201 -3.18 34.97 5.35
N ARG A 202 -2.21 35.60 4.67
CA ARG A 202 -1.28 36.58 5.25
C ARG A 202 -1.47 38.00 4.72
N GLY A 203 -2.14 38.13 3.57
CA GLY A 203 -2.37 39.39 2.86
C GLY A 203 -3.63 40.13 3.31
N LYS A 204 -4.17 40.96 2.42
CA LYS A 204 -5.41 41.67 2.63
C LYS A 204 -6.60 40.73 2.43
N LYS A 205 -7.37 40.49 3.50
CA LYS A 205 -8.54 39.57 3.48
C LYS A 205 -9.75 40.11 2.67
N GLN A 206 -9.70 41.30 2.06
CA GLN A 206 -10.83 41.89 1.35
C GLN A 206 -10.70 41.66 -0.18
N GLY A 207 -11.79 41.23 -0.80
CA GLY A 207 -11.86 41.02 -2.25
C GLY A 207 -11.43 39.64 -2.74
N LEU A 208 -11.03 38.74 -1.81
CA LEU A 208 -10.72 37.36 -2.17
C LEU A 208 -11.98 36.56 -2.48
N LYS A 209 -11.91 35.73 -3.52
CA LYS A 209 -12.95 34.79 -3.90
C LYS A 209 -12.37 33.41 -4.11
N VAL A 210 -13.17 32.36 -3.90
CA VAL A 210 -12.85 31.00 -4.31
C VAL A 210 -13.73 30.59 -5.48
N ARG A 211 -13.14 30.04 -6.52
CA ARG A 211 -13.83 29.39 -7.62
C ARG A 211 -13.49 27.90 -7.60
N THR A 212 -14.54 27.07 -7.56
CA THR A 212 -14.39 25.63 -7.67
C THR A 212 -15.08 25.13 -8.93
N THR A 213 -14.38 24.37 -9.74
CA THR A 213 -14.86 23.77 -10.97
C THR A 213 -14.75 22.26 -10.86
N VAL A 214 -15.80 21.56 -11.23
CA VAL A 214 -15.81 20.09 -11.35
C VAL A 214 -15.82 19.74 -12.83
N GLU A 215 -14.82 18.98 -13.27
CA GLU A 215 -14.66 18.47 -14.64
C GLU A 215 -14.81 16.95 -14.69
N ASP A 216 -15.33 16.46 -15.81
CA ASP A 216 -15.30 15.02 -16.11
C ASP A 216 -13.89 14.58 -16.58
N ALA A 217 -13.72 13.28 -16.85
CA ALA A 217 -12.46 12.72 -17.34
C ALA A 217 -12.01 13.26 -18.72
N LYS A 218 -12.90 13.95 -19.45
CA LYS A 218 -12.61 14.57 -20.76
C LYS A 218 -12.31 16.06 -20.63
N GLY A 219 -12.38 16.63 -19.43
CA GLY A 219 -12.20 18.05 -19.17
C GLY A 219 -13.45 18.90 -19.43
N ASN A 220 -14.63 18.30 -19.58
CA ASN A 220 -15.86 19.08 -19.69
C ASN A 220 -16.28 19.56 -18.30
N ILE A 221 -16.63 20.83 -18.18
CA ILE A 221 -17.14 21.41 -16.93
C ILE A 221 -18.53 20.83 -16.67
N ILE A 222 -18.66 20.13 -15.53
CA ILE A 222 -19.91 19.54 -15.05
C ILE A 222 -20.63 20.52 -14.12
N SER A 223 -19.89 21.24 -13.28
CA SER A 223 -20.43 22.24 -12.38
C SER A 223 -19.38 23.25 -11.96
N GLN A 224 -19.79 24.48 -11.66
CA GLN A 224 -18.91 25.53 -11.19
C GLN A 224 -19.61 26.38 -10.12
N ASN A 225 -18.88 26.75 -9.07
CA ASN A 225 -19.36 27.62 -8.01
C ASN A 225 -18.31 28.70 -7.69
N ILE A 226 -18.75 29.94 -7.47
CA ILE A 226 -17.89 31.07 -7.09
C ILE A 226 -18.44 31.66 -5.78
N GLU A 227 -17.65 31.51 -4.70
CA GLU A 227 -17.91 32.18 -3.43
C GLU A 227 -17.34 33.59 -3.46
N GLN A 228 -18.06 34.53 -2.88
CA GLN A 228 -17.61 35.93 -2.76
C GLN A 228 -17.24 36.22 -1.30
N ASN A 229 -16.21 37.09 -1.12
CA ASN A 229 -15.80 37.57 0.21
C ASN A 229 -15.37 36.45 1.15
N ILE A 230 -14.23 35.82 0.84
CA ILE A 230 -13.59 34.89 1.78
C ILE A 230 -13.20 35.66 3.05
N THR A 231 -13.94 35.42 4.12
CA THR A 231 -13.70 36.05 5.43
C THR A 231 -13.08 35.07 6.44
N ASN A 232 -13.21 33.76 6.17
CA ASN A 232 -12.75 32.68 7.03
C ASN A 232 -11.70 31.85 6.31
N GLU A 233 -10.86 31.19 7.09
CA GLU A 233 -9.85 30.23 6.56
C GLU A 233 -10.45 28.90 6.12
N ASN A 234 -11.76 28.72 6.18
CA ASN A 234 -12.50 27.54 5.75
C ASN A 234 -13.74 27.96 4.98
N VAL A 235 -13.90 27.46 3.76
CA VAL A 235 -15.07 27.69 2.90
C VAL A 235 -15.61 26.36 2.41
N LYS A 236 -16.93 26.19 2.45
CA LYS A 236 -17.65 25.00 1.96
C LYS A 236 -18.55 25.40 0.78
N GLN A 237 -18.38 24.71 -0.34
CA GLN A 237 -19.18 24.93 -1.55
C GLN A 237 -19.92 23.65 -1.93
N PRO A 238 -21.27 23.65 -1.92
CA PRO A 238 -22.06 22.49 -2.31
C PRO A 238 -22.18 22.38 -3.83
N PHE A 239 -22.20 21.15 -4.34
CA PHE A 239 -22.41 20.79 -5.73
C PHE A 239 -23.42 19.66 -5.86
N VAL A 240 -24.18 19.71 -6.95
CA VAL A 240 -25.06 18.62 -7.37
C VAL A 240 -24.66 18.17 -8.76
N ILE A 241 -24.48 16.87 -8.92
CA ILE A 241 -24.13 16.25 -10.20
C ILE A 241 -25.24 15.24 -10.52
N ASP A 242 -26.01 15.53 -11.57
CA ASP A 242 -27.06 14.65 -12.04
C ASP A 242 -26.49 13.53 -12.90
N HIS A 243 -26.99 12.33 -12.70
CA HIS A 243 -26.55 11.12 -13.40
C HIS A 243 -25.02 10.91 -13.42
N PRO A 244 -24.35 10.93 -12.25
CA PRO A 244 -22.90 10.84 -12.17
C PRO A 244 -22.39 9.51 -12.73
N VAL A 245 -21.23 9.53 -13.37
CA VAL A 245 -20.48 8.32 -13.67
C VAL A 245 -19.77 7.89 -12.40
N LEU A 246 -20.15 6.73 -11.85
CA LEU A 246 -19.60 6.26 -10.58
C LEU A 246 -18.25 5.58 -10.77
N TRP A 247 -17.36 5.76 -9.79
CA TRP A 247 -16.17 4.95 -9.65
C TRP A 247 -16.59 3.53 -9.25
N ASN A 248 -16.38 2.57 -10.12
CA ASN A 248 -16.88 1.20 -9.97
C ASN A 248 -15.74 0.16 -10.04
N ALA A 249 -14.71 0.40 -9.23
CA ALA A 249 -13.51 -0.43 -9.18
C ALA A 249 -12.98 -0.75 -10.59
N LYS A 250 -12.47 -1.94 -10.83
CA LYS A 250 -11.89 -2.36 -12.13
C LYS A 250 -12.85 -2.25 -13.32
N GLN A 251 -14.16 -2.27 -13.09
CA GLN A 251 -15.13 -2.19 -14.18
C GLN A 251 -15.18 -0.79 -14.81
N ASN A 252 -15.05 0.25 -14.00
CA ASN A 252 -15.02 1.63 -14.45
C ASN A 252 -14.40 2.54 -13.36
N PRO A 253 -13.07 2.71 -13.34
CA PRO A 253 -12.38 3.56 -12.37
C PRO A 253 -12.48 5.06 -12.74
N HIS A 254 -13.71 5.55 -12.96
CA HIS A 254 -13.94 6.93 -13.41
C HIS A 254 -13.58 7.95 -12.34
N LEU A 255 -12.78 8.93 -12.73
CA LEU A 255 -12.33 10.02 -11.87
C LEU A 255 -12.80 11.38 -12.41
N TYR A 256 -13.37 12.18 -11.52
CA TYR A 256 -13.60 13.61 -11.74
C TYR A 256 -12.38 14.40 -11.30
N LYS A 257 -12.18 15.56 -11.93
CA LYS A 257 -11.18 16.54 -11.52
C LYS A 257 -11.90 17.72 -10.87
N VAL A 258 -11.49 18.05 -9.65
CA VAL A 258 -11.97 19.22 -8.90
C VAL A 258 -10.85 20.24 -8.86
N ILE A 259 -11.09 21.41 -9.42
CA ILE A 259 -10.14 22.51 -9.52
C ILE A 259 -10.62 23.61 -8.58
N VAL A 260 -9.80 23.98 -7.61
CA VAL A 260 -10.06 25.07 -6.69
C VAL A 260 -9.07 26.20 -6.96
N GLU A 261 -9.58 27.38 -7.22
CA GLU A 261 -8.80 28.57 -7.51
C GLU A 261 -9.13 29.67 -6.51
N LEU A 262 -8.08 30.25 -5.92
CA LEU A 262 -8.16 31.46 -5.12
C LEU A 262 -7.96 32.67 -6.02
N LEU A 263 -8.90 33.61 -5.99
CA LEU A 263 -8.85 34.81 -6.83
C LEU A 263 -8.71 36.06 -5.96
N ASP A 264 -7.84 36.99 -6.40
CA ASP A 264 -7.75 38.36 -5.90
C ASP A 264 -8.14 39.32 -7.03
N ASN A 265 -9.22 40.07 -6.82
CA ASN A 265 -9.78 41.01 -7.83
C ASN A 265 -9.94 40.39 -9.23
N GLY A 266 -10.34 39.10 -9.26
CA GLY A 266 -10.56 38.33 -10.49
C GLY A 266 -9.31 37.66 -11.10
N LYS A 267 -8.11 37.94 -10.57
CA LYS A 267 -6.88 37.25 -10.95
C LYS A 267 -6.69 36.00 -10.10
N VAL A 268 -6.41 34.87 -10.73
CA VAL A 268 -6.04 33.64 -10.01
C VAL A 268 -4.67 33.82 -9.35
N ILE A 269 -4.63 33.68 -8.03
CA ILE A 269 -3.41 33.81 -7.23
C ILE A 269 -2.96 32.47 -6.62
N ASP A 270 -3.85 31.46 -6.59
CA ASP A 270 -3.47 30.11 -6.22
C ASP A 270 -4.43 29.11 -6.85
N ARG A 271 -3.97 27.87 -7.10
CA ARG A 271 -4.74 26.81 -7.74
C ARG A 271 -4.32 25.44 -7.23
N VAL A 272 -5.32 24.64 -6.83
CA VAL A 272 -5.15 23.23 -6.44
C VAL A 272 -6.09 22.36 -7.25
N GLU A 273 -5.57 21.29 -7.79
CA GLU A 273 -6.35 20.26 -8.50
C GLU A 273 -6.39 18.99 -7.67
N GLN A 274 -7.58 18.43 -7.50
CA GLN A 274 -7.79 17.14 -6.86
C GLN A 274 -8.59 16.23 -7.76
N ARG A 275 -8.30 14.93 -7.71
CA ARG A 275 -9.10 13.90 -8.39
C ARG A 275 -9.94 13.16 -7.37
N THR A 276 -11.16 12.80 -7.74
CA THR A 276 -12.03 11.97 -6.91
C THR A 276 -12.93 11.10 -7.76
N GLY A 277 -13.34 9.96 -7.23
CA GLY A 277 -14.36 9.10 -7.83
C GLY A 277 -15.60 9.06 -6.95
N LEU A 278 -16.75 9.30 -7.55
CA LEU A 278 -18.03 9.28 -6.84
C LEU A 278 -18.49 7.84 -6.65
N ARG A 279 -18.74 7.43 -5.42
CA ARG A 279 -19.15 6.08 -5.07
C ARG A 279 -19.89 6.04 -3.73
N TYR A 280 -20.60 4.95 -3.50
CA TYR A 280 -21.07 4.52 -2.19
C TYR A 280 -20.79 3.04 -2.00
N PHE A 281 -20.65 2.61 -0.76
CA PHE A 281 -20.38 1.21 -0.45
C PHE A 281 -20.96 0.83 0.91
N SER A 282 -21.09 -0.46 1.13
CA SER A 282 -21.55 -1.03 2.39
C SER A 282 -20.95 -2.43 2.58
N VAL A 283 -20.96 -2.89 3.83
CA VAL A 283 -20.59 -4.26 4.19
C VAL A 283 -21.76 -4.91 4.88
N ASP A 284 -22.23 -6.02 4.33
CA ASP A 284 -23.30 -6.85 4.88
C ASP A 284 -22.67 -8.05 5.60
N THR A 285 -23.15 -8.36 6.81
CA THR A 285 -22.60 -9.44 7.65
C THR A 285 -22.75 -10.85 7.07
N ASP A 286 -23.68 -11.03 6.16
CA ASP A 286 -23.99 -12.32 5.53
C ASP A 286 -23.52 -12.42 4.08
N LYS A 287 -23.33 -11.27 3.42
CA LYS A 287 -23.08 -11.20 1.99
C LYS A 287 -21.76 -10.54 1.61
N GLY A 288 -21.05 -9.90 2.56
CA GLY A 288 -19.77 -9.27 2.31
C GLY A 288 -19.87 -7.83 1.80
N PHE A 289 -18.93 -7.39 0.95
CA PHE A 289 -18.78 -6.01 0.51
C PHE A 289 -19.60 -5.71 -0.76
N PHE A 290 -20.21 -4.53 -0.77
CA PHE A 290 -20.99 -4.01 -1.90
C PHE A 290 -20.46 -2.63 -2.31
N LEU A 291 -20.17 -2.45 -3.59
CA LEU A 291 -19.81 -1.17 -4.20
C LEU A 291 -20.93 -0.75 -5.15
N ASN A 292 -21.45 0.47 -4.98
CA ASN A 292 -22.55 1.02 -5.77
C ASN A 292 -23.76 0.06 -5.85
N GLY A 293 -24.06 -0.59 -4.70
CA GLY A 293 -25.16 -1.56 -4.58
C GLY A 293 -24.92 -2.93 -5.19
N LYS A 294 -23.74 -3.19 -5.76
CA LYS A 294 -23.37 -4.49 -6.37
C LYS A 294 -22.33 -5.20 -5.52
N TYR A 295 -22.50 -6.51 -5.34
CA TYR A 295 -21.51 -7.34 -4.67
C TYR A 295 -20.16 -7.28 -5.38
N LEU A 296 -19.10 -7.06 -4.61
CA LEU A 296 -17.72 -7.13 -5.06
C LEU A 296 -16.91 -7.95 -4.05
N ASP A 297 -16.38 -9.09 -4.47
CA ASP A 297 -15.53 -9.88 -3.61
C ASP A 297 -14.15 -9.21 -3.48
N LEU A 298 -13.78 -8.84 -2.26
CA LEU A 298 -12.49 -8.23 -1.97
C LEU A 298 -11.47 -9.31 -1.62
N TYR A 299 -10.53 -9.50 -2.51
CA TYR A 299 -9.37 -10.38 -2.33
C TYR A 299 -8.11 -9.76 -2.92
N GLY A 300 -7.00 -10.04 -2.30
CA GLY A 300 -5.72 -9.52 -2.76
C GLY A 300 -4.62 -9.70 -1.72
N PHE A 301 -3.77 -8.72 -1.57
CA PHE A 301 -2.52 -8.83 -0.84
C PHE A 301 -2.40 -7.80 0.26
N CYS A 302 -1.69 -8.17 1.33
CA CYS A 302 -0.95 -7.21 2.14
C CYS A 302 0.27 -6.72 1.33
N LEU A 303 0.49 -5.42 1.28
CA LEU A 303 1.59 -4.80 0.54
C LEU A 303 2.48 -3.99 1.49
N HIS A 304 3.77 -4.36 1.59
CA HIS A 304 4.82 -3.52 2.18
C HIS A 304 5.44 -2.60 1.14
N GLU A 305 5.84 -1.39 1.55
CA GLU A 305 6.48 -0.39 0.69
C GLU A 305 8.00 -0.52 0.76
N GLU A 306 8.53 -1.57 0.16
CA GLU A 306 9.98 -1.79 0.07
C GLU A 306 10.39 -2.73 -1.08
N VAL A 307 11.61 -2.56 -1.56
CA VAL A 307 12.22 -3.34 -2.66
C VAL A 307 13.69 -3.58 -2.38
N GLU A 308 14.23 -4.71 -2.86
CA GLU A 308 15.64 -5.07 -2.74
C GLU A 308 16.57 -3.94 -3.24
N GLY A 309 17.56 -3.61 -2.41
CA GLY A 309 18.57 -2.59 -2.72
C GLY A 309 18.10 -1.15 -2.57
N LYS A 310 16.80 -0.91 -2.31
CA LYS A 310 16.22 0.42 -2.07
C LYS A 310 15.61 0.57 -0.68
N GLY A 311 15.30 -0.54 0.01
CA GLY A 311 14.48 -0.48 1.22
C GLY A 311 13.17 0.24 0.93
N SER A 312 12.76 1.20 1.77
CA SER A 312 11.54 1.99 1.60
C SER A 312 11.69 3.23 0.68
N ALA A 313 12.87 3.44 0.08
CA ALA A 313 13.10 4.58 -0.82
C ALA A 313 12.72 4.25 -2.26
N LEU A 314 11.42 4.05 -2.50
CA LEU A 314 10.88 3.64 -3.79
C LEU A 314 10.72 4.83 -4.76
N SER A 315 10.86 4.53 -6.05
CA SER A 315 10.51 5.46 -7.13
C SER A 315 9.08 5.20 -7.65
N ALA A 316 8.56 6.09 -8.50
CA ALA A 316 7.27 5.91 -9.14
C ALA A 316 7.21 4.60 -9.95
N GLU A 317 8.29 4.27 -10.68
CA GLU A 317 8.39 3.05 -11.48
C GLU A 317 8.35 1.77 -10.62
N ASP A 318 8.82 1.81 -9.37
CA ASP A 318 8.70 0.68 -8.45
C ASP A 318 7.24 0.43 -8.08
N HIS A 319 6.48 1.49 -7.81
CA HIS A 319 5.05 1.40 -7.51
C HIS A 319 4.23 0.95 -8.73
N GLU A 320 4.56 1.47 -9.93
CA GLU A 320 3.93 1.06 -11.19
C GLU A 320 4.15 -0.43 -11.45
N ARG A 321 5.39 -0.92 -11.30
CA ARG A 321 5.72 -2.34 -11.46
C ARG A 321 4.93 -3.22 -10.47
N ASP A 322 4.85 -2.82 -9.19
CA ASP A 322 4.12 -3.59 -8.21
C ASP A 322 2.61 -3.59 -8.53
N MET A 323 2.05 -2.45 -8.99
CA MET A 323 0.65 -2.37 -9.44
C MET A 323 0.38 -3.25 -10.67
N GLU A 324 1.31 -3.31 -11.64
CA GLU A 324 1.16 -4.21 -12.81
C GLU A 324 1.10 -5.68 -12.39
N LEU A 325 1.92 -6.11 -11.41
CA LEU A 325 1.85 -7.47 -10.86
C LEU A 325 0.54 -7.72 -10.10
N VAL A 326 0.04 -6.74 -9.35
CA VAL A 326 -1.27 -6.79 -8.69
C VAL A 326 -2.39 -6.96 -9.72
N LYS A 327 -2.38 -6.19 -10.79
CA LYS A 327 -3.34 -6.30 -11.90
C LYS A 327 -3.26 -7.66 -12.58
N GLU A 328 -2.05 -8.14 -12.87
CA GLU A 328 -1.81 -9.44 -13.48
C GLU A 328 -2.39 -10.58 -12.66
N SER A 329 -2.30 -10.50 -11.33
CA SER A 329 -2.86 -11.52 -10.43
C SER A 329 -4.39 -11.60 -10.48
N GLY A 330 -5.06 -10.50 -10.86
CA GLY A 330 -6.51 -10.36 -10.81
C GLY A 330 -7.05 -9.81 -9.49
N ALA A 331 -6.20 -9.43 -8.51
CA ALA A 331 -6.62 -8.91 -7.21
C ALA A 331 -7.58 -7.73 -7.32
N THR A 332 -8.57 -7.65 -6.45
CA THR A 332 -9.57 -6.57 -6.40
C THR A 332 -9.29 -5.55 -5.30
N SER A 333 -8.41 -5.88 -4.37
CA SER A 333 -8.14 -5.06 -3.20
C SER A 333 -6.70 -5.22 -2.71
N LEU A 334 -6.20 -4.20 -2.00
CA LEU A 334 -4.94 -4.24 -1.27
C LEU A 334 -5.15 -3.76 0.17
N ARG A 335 -4.45 -4.38 1.10
CA ARG A 335 -4.22 -3.86 2.43
C ARG A 335 -2.80 -3.29 2.49
N LEU A 336 -2.69 -1.99 2.66
CA LEU A 336 -1.41 -1.27 2.74
C LEU A 336 -0.89 -1.39 4.17
N VAL A 337 0.06 -2.29 4.38
CA VAL A 337 0.56 -2.66 5.70
C VAL A 337 1.91 -2.03 5.99
N HIS A 338 2.20 -1.69 7.21
CA HIS A 338 1.35 -1.48 8.38
C HIS A 338 1.38 0.02 8.72
N TYR A 339 1.43 0.86 7.70
CA TYR A 339 1.66 2.31 7.74
C TYR A 339 1.10 2.99 6.50
N PRO A 340 0.87 4.31 6.52
CA PRO A 340 0.51 5.06 5.33
C PRO A 340 1.60 4.93 4.24
N HIS A 341 1.21 4.60 3.02
CA HIS A 341 2.10 4.45 1.88
C HIS A 341 2.31 5.77 1.11
N SER A 342 3.20 5.75 0.12
CA SER A 342 3.44 6.87 -0.81
C SER A 342 2.16 7.22 -1.58
N GLU A 343 2.01 8.49 -1.95
CA GLU A 343 0.90 9.02 -2.75
C GLU A 343 0.69 8.22 -4.05
N SER A 344 1.79 7.75 -4.64
CA SER A 344 1.78 6.99 -5.90
C SER A 344 0.86 5.75 -5.85
N ILE A 345 0.88 4.98 -4.77
CA ILE A 345 0.07 3.75 -4.71
C ILE A 345 -1.43 4.04 -4.59
N TYR A 346 -1.81 5.16 -3.93
CA TYR A 346 -3.21 5.58 -3.86
C TYR A 346 -3.71 6.03 -5.23
N HIS A 347 -2.95 6.86 -5.95
CA HIS A 347 -3.29 7.27 -7.32
C HIS A 347 -3.39 6.08 -8.27
N LEU A 348 -2.42 5.17 -8.23
CA LEU A 348 -2.47 3.95 -9.04
C LEU A 348 -3.68 3.07 -8.70
N SER A 349 -4.07 3.02 -7.43
CA SER A 349 -5.26 2.26 -7.00
C SER A 349 -6.56 2.92 -7.47
N ASP A 350 -6.65 4.25 -7.42
CA ASP A 350 -7.79 5.00 -7.96
C ASP A 350 -7.99 4.76 -9.45
N GLU A 351 -6.90 4.84 -10.22
CA GLU A 351 -6.88 4.69 -11.69
C GLU A 351 -7.12 3.25 -12.16
N ASN A 352 -6.68 2.27 -11.37
CA ASN A 352 -6.83 0.86 -11.72
C ASN A 352 -8.01 0.18 -11.02
N GLY A 353 -8.76 0.93 -10.20
CA GLY A 353 -9.97 0.43 -9.54
C GLY A 353 -9.71 -0.63 -8.47
N ILE A 354 -8.63 -0.48 -7.71
CA ILE A 354 -8.27 -1.36 -6.60
C ILE A 354 -8.78 -0.76 -5.29
N VAL A 355 -9.59 -1.52 -4.55
CA VAL A 355 -10.10 -1.08 -3.23
C VAL A 355 -9.00 -1.17 -2.19
N LEU A 356 -8.88 -0.14 -1.34
CA LEU A 356 -7.82 -0.06 -0.35
C LEU A 356 -8.33 -0.12 1.09
N TRP A 357 -7.56 -0.84 1.90
CA TRP A 357 -7.47 -0.71 3.34
C TRP A 357 -6.09 -0.12 3.68
N THR A 358 -6.05 1.05 4.28
CA THR A 358 -4.82 1.72 4.74
C THR A 358 -4.90 1.99 6.24
N GLU A 359 -3.77 1.96 6.96
CA GLU A 359 -3.77 1.94 8.42
C GLU A 359 -2.68 2.83 9.03
N ILE A 360 -2.89 3.26 10.29
CA ILE A 360 -1.84 3.91 11.08
C ILE A 360 -0.84 2.85 11.58
N PRO A 361 0.44 3.22 11.84
CA PRO A 361 1.48 2.26 12.18
C PRO A 361 1.44 1.79 13.65
N MET A 362 0.27 1.53 14.20
CA MET A 362 0.07 0.93 15.52
C MET A 362 0.10 -0.59 15.39
N VAL A 363 1.29 -1.17 15.51
CA VAL A 363 1.60 -2.54 15.11
C VAL A 363 2.25 -3.34 16.23
N GLY A 364 1.79 -4.54 16.48
CA GLY A 364 2.41 -5.68 17.17
C GLY A 364 2.23 -6.95 16.30
N PRO A 365 2.81 -8.08 16.66
CA PRO A 365 4.01 -8.26 17.47
C PRO A 365 5.28 -8.02 16.66
N GLY A 366 6.42 -8.26 17.29
CA GLY A 366 7.73 -8.11 16.69
C GLY A 366 8.44 -6.83 17.17
N GLY A 367 9.64 -6.55 16.65
CA GLY A 367 10.40 -5.38 17.04
C GLY A 367 10.93 -5.43 18.49
N TYR A 368 11.00 -4.27 19.17
CA TYR A 368 11.70 -4.12 20.43
C TYR A 368 10.88 -4.50 21.66
N ASP A 369 9.58 -4.33 21.65
CA ASP A 369 8.70 -4.56 22.80
C ASP A 369 7.64 -5.64 22.60
N PHE A 370 7.43 -6.12 21.39
CA PHE A 370 6.47 -7.18 21.02
C PHE A 370 4.99 -6.91 21.34
N CYS A 371 4.62 -5.71 21.77
CA CYS A 371 3.23 -5.40 22.15
C CYS A 371 2.56 -4.38 21.22
N GLY A 372 3.33 -3.47 20.62
CA GLY A 372 2.85 -2.43 19.70
C GLY A 372 2.09 -1.29 20.35
N PHE A 373 1.84 -1.34 21.65
CA PHE A 373 1.16 -0.30 22.42
C PHE A 373 1.74 -0.21 23.83
N ILE A 374 2.05 1.02 24.23
CA ILE A 374 2.41 1.40 25.58
C ILE A 374 1.49 2.52 26.01
N ASN A 375 0.89 2.41 27.20
CA ASN A 375 -0.11 3.37 27.68
C ASN A 375 0.53 4.66 28.20
N THR A 376 1.15 5.45 27.30
CA THR A 376 1.72 6.77 27.58
C THR A 376 0.99 7.86 26.81
N ASP A 377 0.97 9.08 27.35
CA ASP A 377 0.34 10.22 26.68
C ASP A 377 1.07 10.57 25.38
N GLY A 378 2.41 10.45 25.34
CA GLY A 378 3.20 10.73 24.16
C GLY A 378 2.88 9.80 22.99
N LEU A 379 2.75 8.48 23.22
CA LEU A 379 2.35 7.53 22.18
C LEU A 379 0.94 7.84 21.67
N LYS A 380 0.00 8.09 22.57
CA LYS A 380 -1.40 8.38 22.20
C LYS A 380 -1.53 9.65 21.38
N GLU A 381 -0.82 10.72 21.79
CA GLU A 381 -0.80 11.97 21.02
C GLU A 381 -0.22 11.78 19.63
N HIS A 382 0.89 11.05 19.52
CA HIS A 382 1.49 10.72 18.23
C HIS A 382 0.54 9.89 17.35
N ALA A 383 -0.16 8.90 17.93
CA ALA A 383 -1.14 8.10 17.17
C ALA A 383 -2.31 8.95 16.63
N ARG A 384 -2.84 9.90 17.45
CA ARG A 384 -3.86 10.86 17.00
C ARG A 384 -3.35 11.78 15.90
N GLN A 385 -2.09 12.25 16.01
CA GLN A 385 -1.45 13.06 14.96
C GLN A 385 -1.37 12.29 13.65
N VAL A 386 -0.81 11.07 13.65
CA VAL A 386 -0.66 10.25 12.45
C VAL A 386 -2.00 9.90 11.82
N LEU A 387 -3.04 9.63 12.65
CA LEU A 387 -4.40 9.39 12.17
C LEU A 387 -4.96 10.60 11.40
N LYS A 388 -4.85 11.80 11.99
CA LYS A 388 -5.31 13.04 11.35
C LYS A 388 -4.56 13.31 10.06
N GLU A 389 -3.24 13.16 10.08
CA GLU A 389 -2.40 13.31 8.89
C GLU A 389 -2.80 12.31 7.80
N LEU A 390 -2.97 11.02 8.13
CA LEU A 390 -3.42 10.00 7.18
C LEU A 390 -4.75 10.37 6.54
N VAL A 391 -5.76 10.68 7.36
CA VAL A 391 -7.12 10.94 6.84
C VAL A 391 -7.15 12.19 5.99
N TYR A 392 -6.61 13.32 6.46
CA TYR A 392 -6.64 14.57 5.70
C TYR A 392 -5.79 14.53 4.44
N GLN A 393 -4.63 13.85 4.46
CA GLN A 393 -3.77 13.72 3.27
C GLN A 393 -4.41 12.83 2.20
N LYS A 394 -5.15 11.79 2.59
CA LYS A 394 -5.70 10.78 1.68
C LYS A 394 -7.23 10.88 1.49
N TYR A 395 -7.84 11.95 1.95
CA TYR A 395 -9.30 12.11 2.01
C TYR A 395 -10.00 11.90 0.66
N ASN A 396 -9.42 12.39 -0.43
CA ASN A 396 -10.07 12.46 -1.75
C ASN A 396 -9.98 11.17 -2.57
N HIS A 397 -9.19 10.15 -2.11
CA HIS A 397 -9.00 8.90 -2.84
C HIS A 397 -10.25 8.01 -2.79
N PRO A 398 -10.90 7.71 -3.93
CA PRO A 398 -12.07 6.84 -3.96
C PRO A 398 -11.74 5.38 -3.67
N SER A 399 -10.53 4.94 -3.94
CA SER A 399 -10.06 3.58 -3.67
C SER A 399 -10.11 3.23 -2.19
N ILE A 400 -9.88 4.20 -1.29
CA ILE A 400 -9.93 3.95 0.16
C ILE A 400 -11.37 3.75 0.60
N CYS A 401 -11.67 2.54 1.10
CA CYS A 401 -12.94 2.22 1.75
C CYS A 401 -12.78 1.96 3.25
N PHE A 402 -11.55 1.63 3.69
CA PHE A 402 -11.32 1.21 5.07
C PHE A 402 -10.13 1.94 5.69
N TRP A 403 -10.35 2.51 6.88
CA TRP A 403 -9.32 3.07 7.75
C TRP A 403 -8.90 2.03 8.79
N GLY A 404 -7.62 1.68 8.85
CA GLY A 404 -7.08 0.72 9.81
C GLY A 404 -6.69 1.37 11.12
N ILE A 405 -7.14 0.80 12.24
CA ILE A 405 -6.88 1.30 13.59
C ILE A 405 -5.59 0.72 14.13
N PHE A 406 -5.39 -0.59 14.01
CA PHE A 406 -4.17 -1.27 14.47
C PHE A 406 -4.00 -2.64 13.80
N ASN A 407 -2.78 -3.20 13.94
CA ASN A 407 -2.45 -4.59 13.63
C ASN A 407 -1.91 -5.31 14.87
N GLU A 408 -2.53 -6.45 15.24
CA GLU A 408 -2.04 -7.42 16.23
C GLU A 408 -1.64 -6.85 17.61
N ILE A 409 -2.31 -5.81 18.07
CA ILE A 409 -2.13 -5.32 19.44
C ILE A 409 -2.66 -6.37 20.41
N ARG A 410 -1.81 -6.83 21.32
CA ARG A 410 -2.11 -7.94 22.21
C ARG A 410 -2.80 -7.49 23.49
N THR A 411 -3.76 -8.28 23.94
CA THR A 411 -4.57 -8.01 25.14
C THR A 411 -3.86 -8.35 26.47
N ASN A 412 -2.73 -9.07 26.41
CA ASN A 412 -1.97 -9.49 27.60
C ASN A 412 -0.87 -8.51 28.02
N TYR A 413 -0.83 -7.32 27.41
CA TYR A 413 0.03 -6.20 27.77
C TYR A 413 -0.82 -5.04 28.27
N ASP A 414 -0.38 -3.80 28.08
CA ASP A 414 -1.20 -2.64 28.39
C ASP A 414 -2.54 -2.70 27.64
N ASN A 415 -3.65 -2.41 28.36
CA ASN A 415 -4.98 -2.47 27.75
C ASN A 415 -5.16 -1.34 26.73
N ALA A 416 -5.05 -1.70 25.46
CA ALA A 416 -5.22 -0.77 24.33
C ALA A 416 -6.69 -0.55 23.92
N GLU A 417 -7.65 -1.34 24.44
CA GLU A 417 -9.05 -1.28 23.98
C GLU A 417 -9.71 0.09 24.15
N PRO A 418 -9.57 0.81 25.29
CA PRO A 418 -10.13 2.15 25.42
C PRO A 418 -9.57 3.14 24.41
N PHE A 419 -8.27 3.05 24.12
CA PHE A 419 -7.63 3.92 23.17
C PHE A 419 -7.96 3.55 21.71
N ALA A 420 -8.06 2.26 21.39
CA ALA A 420 -8.51 1.81 20.06
C ALA A 420 -9.94 2.30 19.76
N ARG A 421 -10.83 2.32 20.78
CA ARG A 421 -12.17 2.90 20.67
C ARG A 421 -12.12 4.39 20.42
N GLU A 422 -11.30 5.14 21.14
CA GLU A 422 -11.08 6.56 20.92
C GLU A 422 -10.59 6.85 19.48
N LEU A 423 -9.66 6.05 18.96
CA LEU A 423 -9.21 6.20 17.58
C LEU A 423 -10.32 5.90 16.56
N HIS A 424 -11.16 4.90 16.83
CA HIS A 424 -12.36 4.65 16.02
C HIS A 424 -13.27 5.87 15.97
N GLU A 425 -13.61 6.44 17.13
CA GLU A 425 -14.45 7.62 17.26
C GLU A 425 -13.84 8.82 16.52
N LEU A 426 -12.51 9.03 16.64
CA LEU A 426 -11.80 10.09 15.94
C LEU A 426 -11.82 9.91 14.41
N TYR A 427 -11.68 8.68 13.91
CA TYR A 427 -11.88 8.42 12.47
C TYR A 427 -13.28 8.80 12.02
N LYS A 428 -14.31 8.42 12.78
CA LYS A 428 -15.72 8.71 12.46
C LYS A 428 -16.06 10.19 12.56
N GLU A 429 -15.39 10.94 13.44
CA GLU A 429 -15.52 12.40 13.54
C GLU A 429 -14.99 13.11 12.28
N ILE A 430 -13.81 12.69 11.80
CA ILE A 430 -13.15 13.32 10.64
C ILE A 430 -13.78 12.84 9.33
N ASP A 431 -14.01 11.54 9.20
CA ASP A 431 -14.55 10.91 7.98
C ASP A 431 -15.64 9.89 8.33
N PRO A 432 -16.88 10.31 8.46
CA PRO A 432 -18.00 9.40 8.73
C PRO A 432 -18.37 8.51 7.53
N SER A 433 -17.84 8.81 6.34
CA SER A 433 -18.22 8.14 5.10
C SER A 433 -17.53 6.79 4.91
N ARG A 434 -16.35 6.59 5.52
CA ARG A 434 -15.57 5.35 5.43
C ARG A 434 -15.70 4.52 6.69
N LEU A 435 -15.49 3.20 6.51
CA LEU A 435 -15.56 2.24 7.60
C LEU A 435 -14.17 2.07 8.24
N THR A 436 -14.16 1.84 9.54
CA THR A 436 -12.94 1.47 10.26
C THR A 436 -12.80 -0.04 10.33
N ALA A 437 -11.57 -0.53 10.29
CA ALA A 437 -11.23 -1.93 10.43
C ALA A 437 -10.02 -2.11 11.35
N LEU A 438 -9.91 -3.29 11.95
CA LEU A 438 -8.72 -3.69 12.70
C LEU A 438 -8.33 -5.13 12.35
N ALA A 439 -7.04 -5.45 12.51
CA ALA A 439 -6.51 -6.79 12.34
C ALA A 439 -6.06 -7.33 13.69
N SER A 440 -6.74 -8.37 14.18
CA SER A 440 -6.43 -9.02 15.45
C SER A 440 -5.76 -10.38 15.26
N CYS A 441 -4.93 -10.81 16.20
CA CYS A 441 -4.46 -12.19 16.32
C CYS A 441 -5.10 -12.93 17.51
N ASP A 442 -5.83 -12.22 18.36
CA ASP A 442 -6.45 -12.69 19.59
C ASP A 442 -7.83 -13.34 19.37
N ASP A 443 -8.52 -13.67 20.49
CA ASP A 443 -9.87 -14.22 20.51
C ASP A 443 -10.88 -13.21 19.89
N PRO A 444 -11.85 -13.68 19.10
CA PRO A 444 -12.85 -12.81 18.46
C PRO A 444 -13.65 -11.90 19.40
N LYS A 445 -13.74 -12.17 20.67
CA LYS A 445 -14.46 -11.34 21.64
C LYS A 445 -13.72 -10.04 22.02
N PHE A 446 -12.40 -9.96 21.80
CA PHE A 446 -11.63 -8.77 22.12
C PHE A 446 -11.76 -7.74 21.02
N TYR A 447 -11.72 -6.45 21.38
CA TYR A 447 -11.80 -5.30 20.49
C TYR A 447 -13.09 -5.16 19.65
N GLN A 448 -14.16 -5.89 20.02
CA GLN A 448 -15.43 -5.86 19.26
C GLN A 448 -16.01 -4.46 19.06
N ASN A 449 -15.83 -3.54 20.04
CA ASN A 449 -16.38 -2.19 20.00
C ASN A 449 -15.36 -1.12 19.55
N CYS A 450 -14.25 -1.55 18.94
CA CYS A 450 -13.19 -0.64 18.56
C CYS A 450 -13.14 -0.34 17.04
N SER A 451 -14.07 -0.89 16.25
CA SER A 451 -14.15 -0.67 14.80
C SER A 451 -15.52 -1.02 14.24
N ASP A 452 -15.81 -0.57 13.02
CA ASP A 452 -16.99 -1.02 12.27
C ASP A 452 -16.85 -2.49 11.83
N LEU A 453 -15.64 -2.90 11.43
CA LEU A 453 -15.34 -4.20 10.83
C LEU A 453 -14.24 -4.92 11.60
N MET A 454 -14.35 -6.26 11.69
CA MET A 454 -13.37 -7.11 12.34
C MET A 454 -12.62 -7.95 11.31
N ALA A 455 -11.30 -8.10 11.51
CA ALA A 455 -10.49 -9.03 10.72
C ALA A 455 -9.43 -9.71 11.59
N TRP A 456 -8.98 -10.88 11.14
CA TRP A 456 -7.97 -11.66 11.88
C TRP A 456 -6.82 -12.10 10.99
N ASN A 457 -5.63 -12.08 11.59
CA ASN A 457 -4.43 -12.73 11.06
C ASN A 457 -4.44 -14.19 11.53
N LYS A 458 -4.70 -15.12 10.61
CA LYS A 458 -4.78 -16.56 10.92
C LYS A 458 -4.08 -17.38 9.85
N TYR A 459 -2.99 -18.00 10.25
CA TYR A 459 -2.10 -18.77 9.37
C TYR A 459 -2.33 -20.27 9.54
N ILE A 460 -3.55 -20.74 9.22
CA ILE A 460 -3.93 -22.16 9.37
C ILE A 460 -3.12 -23.00 8.39
N GLY A 461 -2.48 -24.04 8.91
CA GLY A 461 -1.55 -24.88 8.16
C GLY A 461 -0.10 -24.38 8.16
N TRP A 462 0.16 -23.18 8.68
CA TRP A 462 1.51 -22.62 8.82
C TRP A 462 1.94 -22.50 10.28
N TYR A 463 1.43 -21.52 11.07
CA TYR A 463 1.79 -21.36 12.46
C TYR A 463 0.92 -22.23 13.38
N GLY A 464 1.57 -22.91 14.36
CA GLY A 464 0.96 -23.42 15.58
C GLY A 464 -0.08 -24.51 15.44
N SER A 465 -0.57 -24.83 14.28
CA SER A 465 -1.56 -25.88 14.08
C SER A 465 -1.14 -26.83 12.97
N ARG A 466 -1.16 -28.13 13.29
CA ARG A 466 -1.13 -29.20 12.29
C ARG A 466 -2.49 -29.36 11.58
N ASN A 467 -3.40 -28.39 11.75
CA ASN A 467 -4.69 -28.41 11.11
C ASN A 467 -4.48 -28.28 9.60
N ALA A 468 -5.20 -29.10 8.86
CA ALA A 468 -5.20 -29.03 7.41
C ALA A 468 -5.66 -27.65 6.95
N PRO A 469 -4.97 -26.99 5.99
CA PRO A 469 -5.27 -25.60 5.61
C PRO A 469 -6.71 -25.40 5.14
N GLU A 470 -7.36 -26.41 4.56
CA GLU A 470 -8.77 -26.40 4.15
C GLU A 470 -9.76 -26.24 5.30
N THR A 471 -9.31 -26.46 6.55
CA THR A 471 -10.15 -26.24 7.75
C THR A 471 -10.17 -24.78 8.20
N ALA A 472 -9.45 -23.89 7.53
CA ALA A 472 -9.32 -22.48 7.90
C ALA A 472 -10.69 -21.78 8.03
N GLY A 473 -11.67 -22.15 7.23
CA GLY A 473 -13.03 -21.61 7.30
C GLY A 473 -13.72 -21.82 8.66
N ASN A 474 -13.40 -22.88 9.38
CA ASN A 474 -14.04 -23.20 10.68
C ASN A 474 -13.79 -22.10 11.74
N PHE A 475 -12.62 -21.45 11.69
CA PHE A 475 -12.35 -20.31 12.56
C PHE A 475 -13.30 -19.16 12.26
N PHE A 476 -13.49 -18.83 10.97
CA PHE A 476 -14.31 -17.68 10.56
C PHE A 476 -15.80 -17.91 10.75
N ASP A 477 -16.28 -19.16 10.62
CA ASP A 477 -17.66 -19.51 10.97
C ASP A 477 -17.93 -19.28 12.47
N LYS A 478 -16.97 -19.63 13.34
CA LYS A 478 -17.05 -19.36 14.78
C LYS A 478 -16.90 -17.86 15.09
N ALA A 479 -15.96 -17.18 14.44
CA ALA A 479 -15.76 -15.75 14.63
C ALA A 479 -17.01 -14.96 14.24
N LYS A 480 -17.65 -15.30 13.13
CA LYS A 480 -18.93 -14.73 12.71
C LYS A 480 -20.03 -14.94 13.74
N ALA A 481 -20.16 -16.15 14.26
CA ALA A 481 -21.15 -16.46 15.31
C ALA A 481 -20.91 -15.70 16.61
N ALA A 482 -19.65 -15.33 16.92
CA ALA A 482 -19.24 -14.63 18.12
C ALA A 482 -19.14 -13.09 17.95
N SER A 483 -19.30 -12.57 16.75
CA SER A 483 -19.03 -11.15 16.41
C SER A 483 -20.15 -10.19 16.76
N ASP A 484 -21.25 -10.66 17.36
CA ASP A 484 -22.43 -9.83 17.66
C ASP A 484 -22.93 -9.04 16.44
N GLY A 485 -22.99 -9.71 15.27
CA GLY A 485 -23.46 -9.12 14.03
C GLY A 485 -22.45 -8.24 13.29
N LYS A 486 -21.22 -8.11 13.75
CA LYS A 486 -20.17 -7.39 13.00
C LYS A 486 -19.63 -8.22 11.83
N PRO A 487 -19.38 -7.59 10.66
CA PRO A 487 -18.77 -8.28 9.53
C PRO A 487 -17.35 -8.75 9.85
N VAL A 488 -17.01 -9.95 9.39
CA VAL A 488 -15.72 -10.60 9.65
C VAL A 488 -14.93 -10.84 8.36
N ALA A 489 -13.59 -10.80 8.47
CA ALA A 489 -12.67 -11.04 7.36
C ALA A 489 -11.37 -11.71 7.80
N ILE A 490 -10.58 -12.17 6.82
CA ILE A 490 -9.19 -12.54 7.03
C ILE A 490 -8.27 -11.43 6.52
N SER A 491 -7.52 -10.85 7.46
CA SER A 491 -6.57 -9.77 7.17
C SER A 491 -5.19 -10.27 6.79
N GLU A 492 -4.82 -11.50 7.21
CA GLU A 492 -3.57 -12.14 6.81
C GLU A 492 -3.66 -13.66 6.85
N TYR A 493 -3.22 -14.32 5.77
CA TYR A 493 -2.98 -15.75 5.71
C TYR A 493 -1.90 -16.10 4.69
N GLY A 494 -1.24 -17.22 4.85
CA GLY A 494 -0.23 -17.71 3.91
C GLY A 494 0.85 -18.56 4.56
N GLY A 495 1.90 -18.84 3.80
CA GLY A 495 3.07 -19.57 4.20
C GLY A 495 4.32 -19.14 3.44
N GLY A 496 5.50 -19.43 3.99
CA GLY A 496 6.79 -19.07 3.38
C GLY A 496 7.21 -20.02 2.26
N ALA A 497 8.01 -19.50 1.32
CA ALA A 497 8.72 -20.29 0.33
C ALA A 497 10.02 -19.64 -0.12
N ASN A 498 11.08 -20.45 -0.19
CA ASN A 498 12.29 -20.12 -0.90
C ASN A 498 12.25 -20.81 -2.27
N VAL A 499 12.41 -20.05 -3.35
CA VAL A 499 12.33 -20.54 -4.73
C VAL A 499 13.42 -21.57 -5.11
N GLU A 500 14.41 -21.75 -4.22
CA GLU A 500 15.46 -22.76 -4.39
C GLU A 500 15.16 -24.06 -3.63
N HIS A 501 14.11 -24.06 -2.79
CA HIS A 501 13.75 -25.21 -1.98
C HIS A 501 12.58 -25.95 -2.62
N HIS A 502 12.79 -27.25 -2.86
CA HIS A 502 11.79 -28.11 -3.48
C HIS A 502 11.80 -29.51 -2.88
N PHE A 503 10.63 -30.14 -2.84
CA PHE A 503 10.48 -31.54 -2.42
C PHE A 503 9.25 -32.19 -3.05
N SER A 504 9.26 -33.53 -3.13
CA SER A 504 8.05 -34.30 -3.49
C SER A 504 7.14 -34.36 -2.28
N MET A 505 6.04 -33.62 -2.27
CA MET A 505 5.09 -33.59 -1.15
C MET A 505 4.49 -34.97 -0.90
N LYS A 506 4.73 -35.51 0.30
CA LYS A 506 4.00 -36.68 0.83
C LYS A 506 3.06 -36.26 1.95
N GLU A 507 3.41 -35.25 2.75
CA GLU A 507 2.64 -34.65 3.84
C GLU A 507 3.17 -33.23 4.12
N ASN A 508 2.45 -32.46 4.96
CA ASN A 508 2.88 -31.10 5.31
C ASN A 508 3.96 -31.13 6.41
N ASP A 509 5.19 -31.40 6.04
CA ASP A 509 6.35 -31.43 6.95
C ASP A 509 7.08 -30.08 7.08
N VAL A 510 6.51 -29.00 6.56
CA VAL A 510 7.12 -27.68 6.59
C VAL A 510 7.05 -27.08 7.99
N LYS A 511 8.21 -26.65 8.52
CA LYS A 511 8.32 -25.98 9.82
C LYS A 511 8.50 -24.49 9.63
N PRO A 512 7.58 -23.64 10.13
CA PRO A 512 7.62 -22.18 9.93
C PRO A 512 8.92 -21.50 10.39
N SER A 513 9.54 -22.01 11.45
CA SER A 513 10.84 -21.55 11.96
C SER A 513 12.03 -22.31 11.39
N GLY A 514 11.79 -23.23 10.45
CA GLY A 514 12.82 -24.05 9.82
C GLY A 514 13.60 -23.30 8.76
N GLN A 515 14.76 -23.90 8.36
CA GLN A 515 15.59 -23.33 7.27
C GLN A 515 15.13 -23.80 5.89
N PHE A 516 14.19 -24.72 5.80
CA PHE A 516 13.73 -25.31 4.55
C PHE A 516 12.25 -25.00 4.33
N HIS A 517 11.96 -24.07 3.44
CA HIS A 517 10.64 -23.66 3.02
C HIS A 517 10.44 -23.97 1.53
N PRO A 518 9.96 -25.17 1.19
CA PRO A 518 9.77 -25.55 -0.22
C PRO A 518 8.55 -24.84 -0.82
N GLU A 519 8.66 -24.52 -2.10
CA GLU A 519 7.61 -23.83 -2.86
C GLU A 519 6.31 -24.64 -2.92
N GLU A 520 6.43 -25.98 -2.97
CA GLU A 520 5.29 -26.90 -2.94
C GLU A 520 4.52 -26.84 -1.61
N GLY A 521 5.22 -26.56 -0.51
CA GLY A 521 4.60 -26.33 0.81
C GLY A 521 3.77 -25.05 0.85
N GLN A 522 4.28 -23.96 0.26
CA GLN A 522 3.53 -22.71 0.12
C GLN A 522 2.24 -22.92 -0.70
N THR A 523 2.34 -23.58 -1.86
CA THR A 523 1.15 -23.84 -2.69
C THR A 523 0.10 -24.68 -1.97
N TYR A 524 0.51 -25.70 -1.20
CA TYR A 524 -0.40 -26.52 -0.42
C TYR A 524 -1.22 -25.68 0.58
N ILE A 525 -0.55 -24.78 1.30
CA ILE A 525 -1.18 -23.90 2.28
C ILE A 525 -2.16 -22.94 1.60
N HIS A 526 -1.74 -22.31 0.51
CA HIS A 526 -2.57 -21.35 -0.21
C HIS A 526 -3.78 -22.01 -0.89
N GLU A 527 -3.61 -23.17 -1.50
CA GLU A 527 -4.71 -23.95 -2.09
C GLU A 527 -5.76 -24.34 -1.05
N GLY A 528 -5.32 -24.83 0.11
CA GLY A 528 -6.22 -25.24 1.19
C GLY A 528 -6.96 -24.05 1.82
N ASN A 529 -6.25 -22.98 2.18
CA ASN A 529 -6.89 -21.78 2.74
C ASN A 529 -7.90 -21.16 1.77
N TRP A 530 -7.50 -20.99 0.49
CA TRP A 530 -8.39 -20.41 -0.52
C TRP A 530 -9.61 -21.28 -0.76
N SER A 531 -9.48 -22.60 -0.74
CA SER A 531 -10.62 -23.52 -0.87
C SER A 531 -11.68 -23.30 0.20
N ALA A 532 -11.25 -22.92 1.40
CA ALA A 532 -12.14 -22.61 2.52
C ALA A 532 -12.76 -21.22 2.40
N PHE A 533 -11.96 -20.20 2.01
CA PHE A 533 -12.40 -18.81 1.98
C PHE A 533 -13.27 -18.47 0.77
N ALA A 534 -13.00 -19.05 -0.39
CA ALA A 534 -13.79 -18.84 -1.62
C ALA A 534 -15.27 -19.24 -1.48
N GLN A 535 -15.58 -20.14 -0.54
CA GLN A 535 -16.93 -20.61 -0.23
C GLN A 535 -17.67 -19.75 0.80
N ARG A 536 -17.05 -18.66 1.28
CA ARG A 536 -17.58 -17.81 2.36
C ARG A 536 -17.77 -16.36 1.91
N PRO A 537 -18.80 -16.06 1.14
CA PRO A 537 -19.05 -14.70 0.63
C PRO A 537 -19.29 -13.67 1.73
N TYR A 538 -19.67 -14.11 2.95
CA TYR A 538 -19.83 -13.22 4.09
C TYR A 538 -18.52 -12.59 4.58
N MET A 539 -17.37 -13.20 4.27
CA MET A 539 -16.07 -12.59 4.58
C MET A 539 -15.88 -11.37 3.70
N TRP A 540 -15.93 -10.17 4.33
CA TRP A 540 -15.91 -8.91 3.58
C TRP A 540 -14.59 -8.66 2.84
N ALA A 541 -13.47 -9.29 3.26
CA ALA A 541 -12.19 -9.25 2.56
C ALA A 541 -11.33 -10.49 2.85
N LYS A 542 -10.34 -10.74 1.98
CA LYS A 542 -9.44 -11.89 2.03
C LYS A 542 -8.04 -11.45 1.57
N TYR A 543 -7.11 -11.20 2.53
CA TYR A 543 -5.77 -10.69 2.23
C TYR A 543 -4.69 -11.72 2.50
N ILE A 544 -3.85 -11.94 1.49
CA ILE A 544 -2.68 -12.81 1.54
C ILE A 544 -1.53 -12.06 2.22
N TRP A 545 -0.90 -12.69 3.17
CA TRP A 545 0.40 -12.30 3.69
C TRP A 545 1.49 -13.05 2.93
N VAL A 546 2.16 -12.46 1.98
CA VAL A 546 2.23 -11.06 1.59
C VAL A 546 2.45 -10.98 0.07
N PHE A 547 2.32 -9.82 -0.54
CA PHE A 547 2.54 -9.63 -1.98
C PHE A 547 3.94 -10.07 -2.43
N ALA A 548 4.99 -9.55 -1.79
CA ALA A 548 6.36 -9.87 -2.09
C ALA A 548 7.16 -10.14 -0.82
N ASP A 549 8.22 -10.95 -0.94
CA ASP A 549 9.21 -11.09 0.12
C ASP A 549 9.75 -9.72 0.52
N PHE A 550 10.09 -9.54 1.80
CA PHE A 550 10.56 -8.28 2.34
C PHE A 550 11.59 -8.47 3.46
N GLN A 551 12.31 -7.40 3.80
CA GLN A 551 13.30 -7.43 4.88
C GLN A 551 12.65 -7.41 6.25
N SER A 552 13.11 -8.34 7.10
CA SER A 552 12.79 -8.38 8.52
C SER A 552 14.02 -8.84 9.31
N ALA A 553 14.68 -7.92 10.00
CA ALA A 553 15.92 -8.20 10.73
C ALA A 553 15.76 -9.28 11.80
N ILE A 554 14.56 -9.50 12.31
CA ILE A 554 14.28 -10.52 13.35
C ILE A 554 14.07 -11.92 12.78
N ARG A 555 13.92 -12.08 11.47
CA ARG A 555 13.68 -13.39 10.81
C ARG A 555 14.99 -14.14 10.53
N ASN A 556 14.96 -15.44 10.80
CA ASN A 556 16.05 -16.36 10.48
C ASN A 556 15.45 -17.72 10.10
N GLU A 557 14.77 -17.78 8.97
CA GLU A 557 14.02 -18.94 8.48
C GLU A 557 14.12 -19.03 6.95
N GLY A 558 13.68 -20.12 6.35
CA GLY A 558 13.62 -20.29 4.88
C GLY A 558 14.97 -20.29 4.15
N GLY A 559 16.09 -20.43 4.89
CA GLY A 559 17.44 -20.39 4.30
C GLY A 559 17.90 -18.99 3.87
N LYS A 560 17.12 -17.93 4.19
CA LYS A 560 17.43 -16.51 3.88
C LYS A 560 17.28 -15.65 5.13
N PRO A 561 18.28 -15.61 6.01
CA PRO A 561 18.22 -14.77 7.21
C PRO A 561 17.95 -13.32 6.88
N GLY A 562 17.11 -12.65 7.68
CA GLY A 562 16.73 -11.24 7.48
C GLY A 562 15.67 -11.02 6.41
N ILE A 563 15.04 -12.09 5.91
CA ILE A 563 13.95 -12.02 4.92
C ILE A 563 12.71 -12.72 5.46
N ASN A 564 11.57 -12.07 5.34
CA ASN A 564 10.27 -12.72 5.43
C ASN A 564 9.91 -13.26 4.04
N ASP A 565 9.89 -14.58 3.90
CA ASP A 565 9.78 -15.27 2.61
C ASP A 565 8.35 -15.68 2.23
N LYS A 566 7.34 -15.06 2.89
CA LYS A 566 5.93 -15.37 2.64
C LYS A 566 5.36 -14.67 1.41
N GLY A 567 6.15 -13.87 0.70
CA GLY A 567 5.76 -13.25 -0.56
C GLY A 567 5.34 -14.27 -1.62
N LEU A 568 4.41 -13.88 -2.47
CA LEU A 568 4.11 -14.61 -3.70
C LEU A 568 5.02 -14.19 -4.86
N VAL A 569 5.79 -13.13 -4.66
CA VAL A 569 6.82 -12.62 -5.56
C VAL A 569 8.11 -12.47 -4.74
N THR A 570 9.27 -12.69 -5.36
CA THR A 570 10.56 -12.49 -4.68
C THR A 570 10.81 -11.02 -4.37
N TYR A 571 11.70 -10.73 -3.41
CA TYR A 571 12.00 -9.38 -2.94
C TYR A 571 12.46 -8.43 -4.05
N ASP A 572 13.20 -8.96 -5.05
CA ASP A 572 13.65 -8.25 -6.26
C ASP A 572 12.58 -8.13 -7.36
N ARG A 573 11.37 -8.68 -7.16
CA ARG A 573 10.24 -8.74 -8.11
C ARG A 573 10.51 -9.56 -9.38
N LYS A 574 11.61 -10.31 -9.46
CA LYS A 574 11.97 -11.06 -10.70
C LYS A 574 11.23 -12.38 -10.84
N ILE A 575 10.90 -13.03 -9.72
CA ILE A 575 10.28 -14.36 -9.76
C ILE A 575 8.90 -14.30 -9.10
N LYS A 576 7.88 -14.64 -9.86
CA LYS A 576 6.55 -14.99 -9.34
C LYS A 576 6.59 -16.45 -8.92
N LYS A 577 6.31 -16.74 -7.64
CA LYS A 577 6.28 -18.08 -7.07
C LYS A 577 5.05 -18.85 -7.59
N ASP A 578 5.04 -20.16 -7.47
CA ASP A 578 3.95 -21.00 -7.95
C ASP A 578 2.58 -20.57 -7.39
N ALA A 579 2.53 -20.16 -6.12
CA ALA A 579 1.31 -19.68 -5.46
C ALA A 579 0.76 -18.38 -6.10
N PHE A 580 1.59 -17.53 -6.71
CA PHE A 580 1.11 -16.38 -7.49
C PHE A 580 0.21 -16.81 -8.65
N TYR A 581 0.65 -17.85 -9.38
CA TYR A 581 -0.10 -18.38 -10.52
C TYR A 581 -1.35 -19.16 -10.12
N PHE A 582 -1.37 -19.72 -8.90
CA PHE A 582 -2.59 -20.28 -8.32
C PHE A 582 -3.67 -19.20 -8.20
N TYR A 583 -3.33 -18.03 -7.61
CA TYR A 583 -4.28 -16.94 -7.49
C TYR A 583 -4.63 -16.31 -8.84
N LYS A 584 -3.66 -16.14 -9.74
CA LYS A 584 -3.93 -15.67 -11.10
C LYS A 584 -4.94 -16.56 -11.81
N ALA A 585 -4.86 -17.89 -11.67
CA ALA A 585 -5.83 -18.80 -12.25
C ALA A 585 -7.24 -18.66 -11.65
N ASN A 586 -7.33 -18.31 -10.35
CA ASN A 586 -8.58 -18.16 -9.63
C ASN A 586 -9.20 -16.76 -9.74
N TRP A 587 -8.41 -15.71 -9.91
CA TRP A 587 -8.85 -14.32 -9.84
C TRP A 587 -8.89 -13.59 -11.18
N SER A 588 -8.04 -13.99 -12.12
CA SER A 588 -7.97 -13.36 -13.44
C SER A 588 -8.90 -14.05 -14.44
N THR A 589 -9.49 -13.24 -15.31
CA THR A 589 -10.27 -13.73 -16.47
C THR A 589 -9.39 -13.98 -17.70
N GLU A 590 -8.13 -13.54 -17.67
CA GLU A 590 -7.18 -13.76 -18.75
C GLU A 590 -6.83 -15.25 -18.85
N PRO A 591 -6.97 -15.86 -20.05
CA PRO A 591 -6.68 -17.28 -20.23
C PRO A 591 -5.22 -17.61 -19.88
N MET A 592 -5.02 -18.62 -19.01
CA MET A 592 -3.69 -19.00 -18.59
C MET A 592 -3.50 -20.49 -18.36
N ILE A 593 -2.29 -20.95 -18.53
CA ILE A 593 -1.75 -22.24 -18.10
C ILE A 593 -0.39 -21.99 -17.44
N TYR A 594 -0.13 -22.65 -16.30
CA TYR A 594 1.16 -22.61 -15.64
C TYR A 594 1.49 -23.96 -15.01
N ILE A 595 2.62 -24.56 -15.44
CA ILE A 595 3.12 -25.82 -14.88
C ILE A 595 3.83 -25.51 -13.56
N THR A 596 3.33 -26.05 -12.45
CA THR A 596 3.92 -25.86 -11.12
C THR A 596 5.20 -26.66 -10.93
N SER A 597 5.93 -26.39 -9.84
CA SER A 597 7.21 -27.06 -9.52
C SER A 597 8.20 -27.02 -10.68
N ARG A 598 8.12 -26.00 -11.54
CA ARG A 598 8.99 -25.88 -12.71
C ARG A 598 10.46 -25.63 -12.35
N ARG A 599 10.71 -25.01 -11.18
CA ARG A 599 12.05 -24.79 -10.63
C ARG A 599 12.64 -26.03 -9.98
N PHE A 600 11.82 -27.00 -9.61
CA PHE A 600 12.28 -28.34 -9.20
C PHE A 600 12.76 -29.15 -10.41
N THR A 601 13.81 -28.65 -11.06
CA THR A 601 14.28 -29.22 -12.34
C THR A 601 14.89 -30.62 -12.20
N LYS A 602 15.56 -30.92 -11.08
CA LYS A 602 16.22 -32.23 -10.82
C LYS A 602 15.26 -33.14 -10.10
N ARG A 603 14.61 -34.05 -10.82
CA ARG A 603 13.64 -34.98 -10.26
C ARG A 603 14.34 -36.24 -9.73
N PRO A 604 14.08 -36.62 -8.45
CA PRO A 604 14.66 -37.81 -7.87
C PRO A 604 13.93 -39.11 -8.30
N GLU A 605 12.68 -39.01 -8.72
CA GLU A 605 11.81 -40.15 -9.01
C GLU A 605 11.36 -40.15 -10.46
N ALA A 606 11.29 -41.37 -11.06
CA ALA A 606 10.83 -41.53 -12.44
C ALA A 606 9.31 -41.35 -12.60
N SER A 607 8.54 -41.63 -11.54
CA SER A 607 7.10 -41.45 -11.52
C SER A 607 6.78 -40.17 -10.75
N VAL A 608 6.25 -39.17 -11.41
CA VAL A 608 5.96 -37.84 -10.81
C VAL A 608 4.52 -37.45 -10.97
N GLN A 609 4.06 -36.56 -10.11
CA GLN A 609 2.84 -35.79 -10.33
C GLN A 609 3.17 -34.57 -11.21
N VAL A 610 2.35 -34.30 -12.20
CA VAL A 610 2.33 -33.03 -12.94
C VAL A 610 1.09 -32.26 -12.53
N LYS A 611 1.28 -31.16 -11.80
CA LYS A 611 0.22 -30.23 -11.40
C LYS A 611 0.33 -28.93 -12.21
N VAL A 612 -0.80 -28.38 -12.62
CA VAL A 612 -0.91 -27.19 -13.44
C VAL A 612 -1.99 -26.30 -12.88
N TYR A 613 -1.78 -24.99 -12.90
CA TYR A 613 -2.83 -24.01 -12.68
C TYR A 613 -3.33 -23.49 -14.02
N SER A 614 -4.64 -23.59 -14.24
CA SER A 614 -5.26 -23.19 -15.51
C SER A 614 -6.73 -22.83 -15.32
N ASN A 615 -7.12 -21.64 -15.78
CA ASN A 615 -8.53 -21.23 -15.86
C ASN A 615 -9.22 -21.71 -17.16
N LEU A 616 -8.56 -22.54 -17.96
CA LEU A 616 -9.16 -23.20 -19.12
C LEU A 616 -9.87 -24.49 -18.68
N ARG A 617 -11.00 -24.77 -19.31
CA ARG A 617 -11.84 -25.93 -18.93
C ARG A 617 -11.13 -27.27 -19.12
N GLU A 618 -10.34 -27.42 -20.19
CA GLU A 618 -9.69 -28.68 -20.57
C GLU A 618 -8.23 -28.42 -20.96
N ASN A 619 -7.36 -29.29 -20.46
CA ASN A 619 -5.92 -29.18 -20.66
C ASN A 619 -5.33 -30.53 -21.08
N THR A 620 -4.37 -30.52 -22.00
CA THR A 620 -3.72 -31.74 -22.51
C THR A 620 -2.24 -31.70 -22.17
N LEU A 621 -1.75 -32.75 -21.50
CA LEU A 621 -0.33 -32.91 -21.15
C LEU A 621 0.41 -33.71 -22.22
N TYR A 622 1.62 -33.24 -22.52
CA TYR A 622 2.62 -33.94 -23.32
C TYR A 622 3.95 -34.04 -22.57
N VAL A 623 4.61 -35.18 -22.68
CA VAL A 623 5.97 -35.41 -22.19
C VAL A 623 6.82 -35.88 -23.35
N ASN A 624 7.91 -35.18 -23.63
CA ASN A 624 8.81 -35.48 -24.77
C ASN A 624 8.05 -35.59 -26.11
N GLY A 625 7.04 -34.74 -26.32
CA GLY A 625 6.19 -34.77 -27.51
C GLY A 625 5.09 -35.82 -27.52
N LYS A 626 5.15 -36.82 -26.62
CA LYS A 626 4.10 -37.85 -26.47
C LYS A 626 2.93 -37.33 -25.65
N LYS A 627 1.71 -37.45 -26.18
CA LYS A 627 0.49 -37.14 -25.45
C LYS A 627 0.27 -38.12 -24.31
N ILE A 628 0.15 -37.58 -23.08
CA ILE A 628 -0.09 -38.35 -21.85
C ILE A 628 -1.57 -38.46 -21.57
N GLY A 629 -2.32 -37.35 -21.69
CA GLY A 629 -3.75 -37.38 -21.44
C GLY A 629 -4.37 -35.98 -21.38
N LYS A 630 -5.71 -35.97 -21.35
CA LYS A 630 -6.52 -34.76 -21.21
C LYS A 630 -7.23 -34.78 -19.87
N GLN A 631 -7.19 -33.62 -19.17
CA GLN A 631 -7.82 -33.42 -17.86
C GLN A 631 -8.62 -32.12 -17.84
N LYS A 632 -9.62 -32.05 -16.97
CA LYS A 632 -10.38 -30.82 -16.69
C LYS A 632 -9.79 -30.12 -15.46
N SER A 633 -9.88 -28.80 -15.46
CA SER A 633 -9.60 -28.02 -14.25
C SER A 633 -10.67 -28.29 -13.19
N ASP A 634 -10.26 -28.42 -11.94
CA ASP A 634 -11.17 -28.48 -10.79
C ASP A 634 -11.73 -27.09 -10.43
N SER A 635 -12.53 -27.02 -9.35
CA SER A 635 -13.13 -25.76 -8.86
C SER A 635 -12.10 -24.72 -8.37
N LEU A 636 -10.86 -25.13 -8.14
CA LEU A 636 -9.74 -24.27 -7.75
C LEU A 636 -8.77 -24.05 -8.91
N HIS A 637 -9.18 -24.32 -10.15
CA HIS A 637 -8.37 -24.19 -11.35
C HIS A 637 -7.07 -24.99 -11.33
N ARG A 638 -7.06 -26.15 -10.63
CA ARG A 638 -5.96 -27.10 -10.64
C ARG A 638 -6.24 -28.22 -11.64
N VAL A 639 -5.20 -28.65 -12.33
CA VAL A 639 -5.21 -29.81 -13.22
C VAL A 639 -4.07 -30.72 -12.81
N VAL A 640 -4.38 -32.02 -12.55
CA VAL A 640 -3.40 -32.93 -11.98
C VAL A 640 -3.35 -34.22 -12.79
N TRP A 641 -2.15 -34.61 -13.24
CA TRP A 641 -1.85 -35.94 -13.79
C TRP A 641 -0.98 -36.68 -12.80
N GLN A 642 -1.45 -37.84 -12.35
CA GLN A 642 -0.72 -38.73 -11.44
C GLN A 642 0.15 -39.71 -12.19
N ASN A 643 1.23 -40.19 -11.58
CA ASN A 643 2.08 -41.26 -12.10
C ASN A 643 2.61 -41.04 -13.52
N VAL A 644 2.97 -39.79 -13.81
CA VAL A 644 3.58 -39.42 -15.10
C VAL A 644 5.03 -39.95 -15.11
N THR A 645 5.35 -40.80 -16.09
CA THR A 645 6.68 -41.39 -16.21
C THR A 645 7.65 -40.46 -16.94
N LEU A 646 8.78 -40.18 -16.31
CA LEU A 646 9.90 -39.46 -16.90
C LEU A 646 10.94 -40.45 -17.44
N SER A 647 11.58 -40.10 -18.55
CA SER A 647 12.74 -40.81 -19.08
C SER A 647 14.02 -40.34 -18.36
N LYS A 648 15.03 -41.18 -18.25
CA LYS A 648 16.34 -40.77 -17.74
C LYS A 648 16.91 -39.61 -18.57
N GLY A 649 17.44 -38.60 -17.91
CA GLY A 649 17.92 -37.36 -18.53
C GLY A 649 16.84 -36.31 -18.71
N GLU A 650 16.88 -35.56 -19.80
CA GLU A 650 15.98 -34.44 -20.08
C GLU A 650 14.57 -34.89 -20.42
N ASN A 651 13.56 -34.21 -19.82
CA ASN A 651 12.15 -34.38 -20.13
C ASN A 651 11.50 -33.00 -20.36
N ARG A 652 10.94 -32.80 -21.54
CA ARG A 652 10.18 -31.63 -21.90
C ARG A 652 8.71 -31.86 -21.56
N ILE A 653 8.21 -31.08 -20.60
CA ILE A 653 6.84 -31.09 -20.16
C ILE A 653 6.11 -29.94 -20.87
N ARG A 654 5.04 -30.22 -21.58
CA ARG A 654 4.20 -29.21 -22.25
C ARG A 654 2.74 -29.47 -21.95
N VAL A 655 2.02 -28.39 -21.61
CA VAL A 655 0.59 -28.42 -21.42
C VAL A 655 -0.06 -27.40 -22.33
N GLU A 656 -1.13 -27.78 -23.01
CA GLU A 656 -1.91 -26.91 -23.88
C GLU A 656 -3.41 -26.98 -23.56
N GLY A 657 -4.12 -25.88 -23.81
CA GLY A 657 -5.56 -25.78 -23.71
C GLY A 657 -6.14 -24.78 -24.70
N LYS A 658 -7.42 -24.85 -24.97
CA LYS A 658 -8.11 -23.95 -25.92
C LYS A 658 -8.83 -22.83 -25.16
N SER A 659 -8.57 -21.60 -25.57
CA SER A 659 -9.33 -20.40 -25.20
C SER A 659 -10.11 -19.87 -26.40
N LYS A 660 -10.93 -18.84 -26.19
CA LYS A 660 -11.60 -18.12 -27.29
C LYS A 660 -10.61 -17.43 -28.24
N ALA A 661 -9.45 -17.04 -27.71
CA ALA A 661 -8.39 -16.35 -28.47
C ALA A 661 -7.43 -17.31 -29.19
N GLY A 662 -7.57 -18.64 -28.99
CA GLY A 662 -6.70 -19.65 -29.58
C GLY A 662 -6.15 -20.64 -28.57
N VAL A 663 -5.08 -21.35 -28.97
CA VAL A 663 -4.38 -22.30 -28.10
C VAL A 663 -3.45 -21.54 -27.17
N ILE A 664 -3.55 -21.83 -25.87
CA ILE A 664 -2.61 -21.39 -24.84
C ILE A 664 -1.76 -22.60 -24.45
N GLU A 665 -0.48 -22.40 -24.29
CA GLU A 665 0.43 -23.46 -23.86
C GLU A 665 1.47 -22.94 -22.85
N ASP A 666 1.98 -23.87 -22.05
CA ASP A 666 3.14 -23.65 -21.17
C ASP A 666 4.08 -24.84 -21.26
N THR A 667 5.39 -24.58 -21.09
CA THR A 667 6.45 -25.58 -21.21
C THR A 667 7.51 -25.39 -20.14
N CYS A 668 8.00 -26.50 -19.58
CA CYS A 668 9.19 -26.51 -18.74
C CYS A 668 10.02 -27.78 -19.00
N VAL A 669 11.23 -27.80 -18.42
CA VAL A 669 12.16 -28.93 -18.58
C VAL A 669 12.52 -29.49 -17.21
N TRP A 670 12.41 -30.82 -17.07
CA TRP A 670 12.82 -31.56 -15.89
C TRP A 670 13.85 -32.61 -16.25
N TYR A 671 14.73 -32.90 -15.31
CA TYR A 671 15.82 -33.88 -15.50
C TYR A 671 15.67 -35.02 -14.48
N LEU A 672 15.48 -36.24 -14.94
CA LEU A 672 15.55 -37.43 -14.06
C LEU A 672 17.00 -37.89 -13.99
N LYS A 673 17.51 -38.08 -12.76
CA LYS A 673 18.85 -38.59 -12.50
C LYS A 673 19.07 -40.02 -12.98
#